data_a755d93991bc174a54d3308c615160e7
#
_entry.id   a755d93991bc174a54d3308c615160e7
#
_cell.length_a   1.000
_cell.length_b   1.000
_cell.length_c   1.000
_cell.angle_alpha   90.00
_cell.angle_beta   90.00
_cell.angle_gamma   90.00
#
_symmetry.space_group_name_H-M   'P 1'
#
loop_
_entity.id
_entity.type
_entity.pdbx_description
1 polymer ?
#
loop_
_entity_poly.entity_id
_entity_poly.type
_entity_poly.pdbx_seq_one_letter_code
_entity_poly.pdbx_strand_id
1 'polypeptide(L)'
;MTSQDIRKQFLDFFQSKGHLIVPSAPIVLKDDPTLMFNNSGMAQFKEYFLGNGTPKSPRIADTQKCLRVSGKHNDLEDVGFDTYHHTMFEMLGNWSFGDYFKKEAINWAWELLTEVYKIPKENLYVSVFEGNPDENVPFDQEAWDIWKGLIDEDRIILGNKKDNFWEMGDQGPCGPCSEIHVDLRSEAEKALVSGKSLVNNDHPQVVEIWNNVFMEFNRKADGSLEKLPAQHVDTGMGFERLCMALQGVTSNYDTDVFTPLIRKVEQITNTKYVKEDMSSRAQSRDPEQEKINIAIRVVVDHVRAVAFAIADGQLPSNTGAGYVIRRILRRAIRYGFTFLDTKEPFINKLVEVLANQMGEFFPEIKAQQNLVTNVIKEEEASFLRTLDQGLQLLENVVAQTKGNKVSGVKAFELYDTFGFPKDLTALILKEKGMAFNEAEFDQSMLEQKTRSRAASEVSTEDWTVLIPGNVETFVGYDQLENEVKITRIRKIDSKKDGILYQIVLDNTPFYPEGGGQVGDKGLLTSANESIEIIDTKKENNLILHFTKQLPENTSAVFVAKVNAELRADSQSNHTATHLLHQALRSILGTHVEQKGSLVSPNYLRFDFSHFAKVTEAELQQVEDFVNARIQEHLPLIERRNIPFQQALQEGAMALFGEKYGDSVRAIKFGESMELCGGTHVKNTAEIWHFKIVSEGAVAAGIRRIEAITNQGVRDFFAQQEKALQDIKEVLKNPQDTIKAVVALQDENAKLNKQIELLMKDKVKNLTAELVPQLETINGIQFLSKLVDIDANGAKDLAYEIGNTAKNIFLVLATAEEGKPMLTCYISKELVAEKNLNAGNVVRELGKFIQGGGGGQPFFATAGGKHVAGITDALNKAVDFIN
;
A
#
# COMPACT_ATOMS: atom_id res chain seq x y z
N MET A 1 -27.83 16.42 -24.83
CA MET A 1 -26.86 15.45 -25.39
C MET A 1 -26.29 14.68 -24.22
N THR A 2 -26.17 13.34 -24.31
CA THR A 2 -25.58 12.52 -23.24
C THR A 2 -24.07 12.55 -23.32
N SER A 3 -23.41 12.25 -22.23
CA SER A 3 -21.94 12.12 -22.17
C SER A 3 -21.41 11.02 -23.15
N GLN A 4 -22.17 9.96 -23.35
CA GLN A 4 -21.84 8.92 -24.35
C GLN A 4 -21.92 9.48 -25.79
N ASP A 5 -22.97 10.26 -26.12
CA ASP A 5 -23.11 10.90 -27.43
C ASP A 5 -21.97 11.88 -27.71
N ILE A 6 -21.60 12.68 -26.70
CA ILE A 6 -20.51 13.68 -26.79
C ILE A 6 -19.20 12.98 -27.14
N ARG A 7 -18.85 11.94 -26.38
CA ARG A 7 -17.61 11.16 -26.61
C ARG A 7 -17.60 10.50 -27.98
N LYS A 8 -18.73 9.88 -28.35
CA LYS A 8 -18.87 9.23 -29.66
C LYS A 8 -18.72 10.22 -30.81
N GLN A 9 -19.39 11.38 -30.75
CA GLN A 9 -19.32 12.41 -31.78
C GLN A 9 -17.89 12.96 -31.94
N PHE A 10 -17.13 13.13 -30.85
CA PHE A 10 -15.70 13.52 -30.92
C PHE A 10 -14.90 12.50 -31.71
N LEU A 11 -15.00 11.24 -31.36
CA LEU A 11 -14.23 10.15 -31.99
C LEU A 11 -14.64 9.99 -33.48
N ASP A 12 -15.94 10.00 -33.77
CA ASP A 12 -16.46 9.90 -35.15
C ASP A 12 -15.99 11.09 -35.99
N PHE A 13 -15.99 12.32 -35.45
CA PHE A 13 -15.52 13.52 -36.11
C PHE A 13 -14.06 13.41 -36.52
N PHE A 14 -13.17 13.08 -35.57
CA PHE A 14 -11.74 12.95 -35.87
C PHE A 14 -11.42 11.72 -36.75
N GLN A 15 -12.17 10.64 -36.62
CA GLN A 15 -12.09 9.52 -37.58
C GLN A 15 -12.41 9.99 -39.01
N SER A 16 -13.43 10.86 -39.20
CA SER A 16 -13.76 11.43 -40.50
C SER A 16 -12.68 12.34 -41.07
N LYS A 17 -11.83 12.93 -40.18
CA LYS A 17 -10.63 13.71 -40.58
C LYS A 17 -9.38 12.84 -40.78
N GLY A 18 -9.52 11.50 -40.78
CA GLY A 18 -8.46 10.54 -41.04
C GLY A 18 -7.60 10.15 -39.83
N HIS A 19 -8.07 10.40 -38.61
CA HIS A 19 -7.40 9.96 -37.39
C HIS A 19 -7.66 8.48 -37.09
N LEU A 20 -6.63 7.77 -36.67
CA LEU A 20 -6.73 6.45 -36.09
C LEU A 20 -7.24 6.56 -34.66
N ILE A 21 -8.38 5.93 -34.36
CA ILE A 21 -8.87 5.89 -32.99
C ILE A 21 -8.14 4.79 -32.22
N VAL A 22 -7.54 5.14 -31.07
CA VAL A 22 -6.81 4.22 -30.20
C VAL A 22 -7.47 4.15 -28.82
N PRO A 23 -7.29 3.03 -28.08
CA PRO A 23 -7.79 2.94 -26.72
C PRO A 23 -6.99 3.81 -25.75
N SER A 24 -7.61 4.23 -24.66
CA SER A 24 -6.94 4.93 -23.56
C SER A 24 -5.77 4.13 -22.99
N ALA A 25 -4.64 4.78 -22.77
CA ALA A 25 -3.56 4.19 -22.01
C ALA A 25 -3.94 4.01 -20.52
N PRO A 26 -3.25 3.12 -19.77
CA PRO A 26 -3.42 3.00 -18.32
C PRO A 26 -3.13 4.31 -17.59
N ILE A 27 -3.84 4.54 -16.48
CA ILE A 27 -3.61 5.73 -15.63
C ILE A 27 -2.20 5.76 -15.05
N VAL A 28 -1.63 4.60 -14.70
CA VAL A 28 -0.31 4.48 -14.09
C VAL A 28 0.73 4.17 -15.15
N LEU A 29 1.72 5.04 -15.30
CA LEU A 29 2.85 4.86 -16.20
C LEU A 29 3.95 4.11 -15.46
N LYS A 30 4.26 2.87 -15.89
CA LYS A 30 5.24 2.01 -15.22
C LYS A 30 6.67 2.21 -15.70
N ASP A 31 6.81 2.64 -16.94
CA ASP A 31 8.10 2.72 -17.65
C ASP A 31 8.61 4.15 -17.85
N ASP A 32 7.88 5.16 -17.38
CA ASP A 32 8.32 6.56 -17.44
C ASP A 32 8.93 6.98 -16.09
N PRO A 33 10.24 7.30 -16.03
CA PRO A 33 10.90 7.73 -14.80
C PRO A 33 10.50 9.16 -14.39
N THR A 34 9.84 9.94 -15.28
CA THR A 34 9.50 11.34 -15.04
C THR A 34 8.05 11.54 -14.63
N LEU A 35 7.15 10.62 -15.01
CA LEU A 35 5.72 10.69 -14.74
C LEU A 35 5.23 9.42 -14.04
N MET A 36 4.64 9.57 -12.86
CA MET A 36 4.01 8.46 -12.13
C MET A 36 2.63 8.11 -12.70
N PHE A 37 1.89 9.12 -13.16
CA PHE A 37 0.54 8.98 -13.68
C PHE A 37 0.41 9.67 -15.04
N ASN A 38 -0.53 9.17 -15.82
CA ASN A 38 -0.94 9.79 -17.06
C ASN A 38 -1.72 11.08 -16.71
N ASN A 39 -1.08 12.24 -16.79
CA ASN A 39 -1.65 13.53 -16.40
C ASN A 39 -2.21 14.34 -17.60
N SER A 40 -1.96 13.85 -18.83
CA SER A 40 -2.43 14.45 -20.09
C SER A 40 -2.53 13.40 -21.19
N GLY A 41 -3.33 13.66 -22.21
CA GLY A 41 -3.52 12.74 -23.33
C GLY A 41 -2.25 12.38 -24.09
N MET A 42 -1.29 13.32 -24.16
CA MET A 42 -0.04 13.13 -24.90
C MET A 42 0.99 12.20 -24.22
N ALA A 43 0.85 11.93 -22.92
CA ALA A 43 1.91 11.24 -22.17
C ALA A 43 2.27 9.87 -22.78
N GLN A 44 1.30 9.16 -23.32
CA GLN A 44 1.52 7.88 -24.03
C GLN A 44 2.27 8.04 -25.38
N PHE A 45 2.33 9.25 -25.93
CA PHE A 45 2.92 9.54 -27.26
C PHE A 45 4.22 10.34 -27.18
N LYS A 46 4.77 10.57 -25.99
CA LYS A 46 5.97 11.37 -25.74
C LYS A 46 7.13 11.06 -26.69
N GLU A 47 7.41 9.77 -26.91
CA GLU A 47 8.50 9.31 -27.78
C GLU A 47 8.30 9.72 -29.25
N TYR A 48 7.06 9.83 -29.72
CA TYR A 48 6.76 10.25 -31.09
C TYR A 48 7.06 11.74 -31.31
N PHE A 49 6.75 12.59 -30.33
CA PHE A 49 7.07 14.01 -30.36
C PHE A 49 8.58 14.26 -30.37
N LEU A 50 9.34 13.46 -29.64
CA LEU A 50 10.79 13.52 -29.58
C LEU A 50 11.50 12.90 -30.78
N GLY A 51 10.77 12.27 -31.73
CA GLY A 51 11.34 11.58 -32.89
C GLY A 51 12.02 10.24 -32.55
N ASN A 52 11.84 9.70 -31.36
CA ASN A 52 12.46 8.44 -30.91
C ASN A 52 11.65 7.19 -31.28
N GLY A 53 10.47 7.37 -31.92
CA GLY A 53 9.59 6.28 -32.33
C GLY A 53 8.78 6.62 -33.56
N THR A 54 8.23 5.59 -34.23
CA THR A 54 7.32 5.77 -35.37
C THR A 54 5.88 5.55 -34.91
N PRO A 55 4.99 6.56 -35.05
CA PRO A 55 3.58 6.39 -34.68
C PRO A 55 2.87 5.41 -35.62
N LYS A 56 1.86 4.69 -35.09
CA LYS A 56 1.02 3.78 -35.89
C LYS A 56 0.26 4.48 -37.01
N SER A 57 -0.01 5.77 -36.83
CA SER A 57 -0.61 6.68 -37.80
C SER A 57 -0.07 8.09 -37.55
N PRO A 58 0.11 8.95 -38.56
CA PRO A 58 0.48 10.35 -38.34
C PRO A 58 -0.64 11.16 -37.69
N ARG A 59 -1.88 10.64 -37.66
CA ARG A 59 -3.05 11.23 -36.98
C ARG A 59 -3.66 10.22 -36.03
N ILE A 60 -3.76 10.58 -34.77
CA ILE A 60 -4.36 9.72 -33.74
C ILE A 60 -5.39 10.53 -32.95
N ALA A 61 -6.47 9.89 -32.49
CA ALA A 61 -7.40 10.47 -31.53
C ALA A 61 -7.88 9.41 -30.53
N ASP A 62 -8.17 9.85 -29.32
CA ASP A 62 -8.76 9.01 -28.26
C ASP A 62 -9.54 9.79 -27.22
N THR A 63 -10.05 9.06 -26.21
CA THR A 63 -10.48 9.60 -24.91
C THR A 63 -9.56 9.00 -23.85
N GLN A 64 -8.67 9.82 -23.29
CA GLN A 64 -7.64 9.38 -22.34
C GLN A 64 -8.06 9.61 -20.89
N LYS A 65 -7.93 8.58 -20.07
CA LYS A 65 -8.04 8.69 -18.60
C LYS A 65 -6.82 9.42 -18.05
N CYS A 66 -7.05 10.56 -17.39
CA CYS A 66 -5.98 11.36 -16.79
C CYS A 66 -6.14 11.46 -15.27
N LEU A 67 -5.01 11.49 -14.54
CA LEU A 67 -4.99 11.62 -13.08
C LEU A 67 -4.06 12.76 -12.67
N ARG A 68 -4.60 13.78 -11.96
CA ARG A 68 -3.87 14.95 -11.45
C ARG A 68 -3.93 15.02 -9.93
N VAL A 69 -3.00 14.35 -9.27
CA VAL A 69 -2.99 14.20 -7.79
C VAL A 69 -1.59 14.32 -7.18
N SER A 70 -0.60 14.74 -8.00
CA SER A 70 0.79 14.91 -7.54
C SER A 70 1.61 15.75 -8.52
N GLY A 71 2.74 16.30 -8.05
CA GLY A 71 3.68 17.08 -8.86
C GLY A 71 3.15 18.48 -9.21
N LYS A 72 3.50 18.97 -10.42
CA LYS A 72 3.14 20.31 -10.91
C LYS A 72 1.63 20.47 -11.08
N HIS A 73 0.92 19.40 -11.42
CA HIS A 73 -0.52 19.35 -11.59
C HIS A 73 -1.15 18.51 -10.46
N ASN A 74 -1.66 19.18 -9.43
CA ASN A 74 -2.24 18.54 -8.25
C ASN A 74 -3.55 19.21 -7.86
N ASP A 75 -4.67 18.62 -8.30
CA ASP A 75 -6.01 19.15 -8.07
C ASP A 75 -6.69 18.52 -6.84
N LEU A 76 -6.02 17.61 -6.11
CA LEU A 76 -6.60 16.81 -5.03
C LEU A 76 -7.25 17.66 -3.91
N GLU A 77 -6.68 18.82 -3.59
CA GLU A 77 -7.20 19.68 -2.52
C GLU A 77 -8.46 20.45 -2.94
N ASP A 78 -8.58 20.80 -4.21
CA ASP A 78 -9.67 21.60 -4.76
C ASP A 78 -10.93 20.75 -5.06
N VAL A 79 -10.73 19.45 -5.29
CA VAL A 79 -11.82 18.49 -5.56
C VAL A 79 -12.85 18.44 -4.44
N GLY A 80 -14.10 18.71 -4.83
CA GLY A 80 -15.28 18.78 -3.97
C GLY A 80 -15.60 20.19 -3.49
N PHE A 81 -14.61 21.09 -3.42
CA PHE A 81 -14.80 22.49 -2.99
C PHE A 81 -15.20 23.42 -4.14
N ASP A 82 -14.71 23.13 -5.34
CA ASP A 82 -15.17 23.81 -6.56
C ASP A 82 -16.06 22.92 -7.42
N THR A 83 -16.40 23.38 -8.62
CA THR A 83 -17.38 22.76 -9.50
C THR A 83 -16.79 22.08 -10.73
N TYR A 84 -15.47 22.12 -10.93
CA TYR A 84 -14.84 21.71 -12.19
C TYR A 84 -13.48 21.01 -12.09
N HIS A 85 -12.81 20.94 -10.91
CA HIS A 85 -11.61 20.16 -10.72
C HIS A 85 -11.91 18.72 -10.30
N HIS A 86 -11.13 17.78 -10.82
CA HIS A 86 -11.26 16.35 -10.58
C HIS A 86 -9.92 15.69 -10.36
N THR A 87 -9.88 14.65 -9.50
CA THR A 87 -8.68 13.78 -9.39
C THR A 87 -8.47 12.99 -10.67
N MET A 88 -9.53 12.35 -11.17
CA MET A 88 -9.55 11.65 -12.46
C MET A 88 -10.55 12.32 -13.39
N PHE A 89 -10.10 12.65 -14.59
CA PHE A 89 -10.93 13.21 -15.65
C PHE A 89 -10.61 12.55 -17.00
N GLU A 90 -11.53 12.72 -17.95
CA GLU A 90 -11.28 12.31 -19.33
C GLU A 90 -10.79 13.49 -20.15
N MET A 91 -9.74 13.25 -20.94
CA MET A 91 -9.24 14.20 -21.93
C MET A 91 -9.52 13.64 -23.31
N LEU A 92 -10.39 14.32 -24.06
CA LEU A 92 -10.59 14.05 -25.49
C LEU A 92 -9.42 14.69 -26.24
N GLY A 93 -8.63 13.87 -26.92
CA GLY A 93 -7.41 14.32 -27.57
C GLY A 93 -7.34 13.95 -29.04
N ASN A 94 -6.72 14.83 -29.83
CA ASN A 94 -6.31 14.55 -31.20
C ASN A 94 -4.88 15.04 -31.42
N TRP A 95 -4.09 14.21 -32.11
CA TRP A 95 -2.66 14.39 -32.29
C TRP A 95 -2.27 14.34 -33.75
N SER A 96 -1.30 15.23 -34.12
CA SER A 96 -0.61 15.20 -35.41
C SER A 96 0.89 15.02 -35.18
N PHE A 97 1.45 14.00 -35.77
CA PHE A 97 2.89 13.72 -35.73
C PHE A 97 3.55 14.13 -37.03
N GLY A 98 3.71 15.47 -37.23
CA GLY A 98 4.35 16.04 -38.40
C GLY A 98 3.48 16.02 -39.68
N ASP A 99 2.17 15.90 -39.58
CA ASP A 99 1.25 15.83 -40.73
C ASP A 99 0.48 17.14 -40.95
N TYR A 100 -0.31 17.59 -39.97
CA TYR A 100 -1.00 18.89 -39.98
C TYR A 100 -0.57 19.74 -38.77
N PHE A 101 -0.86 21.06 -38.84
CA PHE A 101 -0.45 22.00 -37.80
C PHE A 101 -1.60 22.98 -37.43
N LYS A 102 -1.27 24.20 -37.05
CA LYS A 102 -2.20 25.21 -36.48
C LYS A 102 -3.48 25.40 -37.28
N LYS A 103 -3.35 25.52 -38.63
CA LYS A 103 -4.49 25.82 -39.49
C LYS A 103 -5.59 24.75 -39.40
N GLU A 104 -5.23 23.50 -39.61
CA GLU A 104 -6.18 22.40 -39.55
C GLU A 104 -6.70 22.21 -38.12
N ALA A 105 -5.83 22.24 -37.12
CA ALA A 105 -6.20 22.05 -35.71
C ALA A 105 -7.26 23.08 -35.27
N ILE A 106 -7.01 24.35 -35.48
CA ILE A 106 -7.90 25.45 -35.11
C ILE A 106 -9.23 25.36 -35.88
N ASN A 107 -9.18 25.14 -37.19
CA ASN A 107 -10.41 25.06 -38.00
C ASN A 107 -11.28 23.86 -37.59
N TRP A 108 -10.68 22.70 -37.33
CA TRP A 108 -11.43 21.52 -36.89
C TRP A 108 -11.97 21.67 -35.47
N ALA A 109 -11.23 22.31 -34.57
CA ALA A 109 -11.72 22.61 -33.23
C ALA A 109 -12.96 23.53 -33.33
N TRP A 110 -12.90 24.58 -34.15
CA TRP A 110 -14.02 25.48 -34.34
C TRP A 110 -15.22 24.80 -35.00
N GLU A 111 -14.97 23.98 -36.06
CA GLU A 111 -16.02 23.21 -36.76
C GLU A 111 -16.71 22.25 -35.77
N LEU A 112 -15.98 21.53 -34.96
CA LEU A 112 -16.55 20.60 -33.99
C LEU A 112 -17.45 21.32 -32.96
N LEU A 113 -16.94 22.40 -32.37
CA LEU A 113 -17.69 23.11 -31.34
C LEU A 113 -18.93 23.84 -31.86
N THR A 114 -18.82 24.50 -33.03
CA THR A 114 -19.90 25.37 -33.54
C THR A 114 -20.86 24.67 -34.49
N GLU A 115 -20.37 23.70 -35.29
CA GLU A 115 -21.22 23.06 -36.31
C GLU A 115 -21.70 21.66 -35.86
N VAL A 116 -20.90 20.90 -35.10
CA VAL A 116 -21.32 19.57 -34.59
C VAL A 116 -22.02 19.71 -33.26
N TYR A 117 -21.34 20.29 -32.25
CA TYR A 117 -21.89 20.46 -30.90
C TYR A 117 -22.88 21.65 -30.78
N LYS A 118 -22.89 22.54 -31.75
CA LYS A 118 -23.82 23.68 -31.79
C LYS A 118 -23.68 24.65 -30.61
N ILE A 119 -22.47 24.83 -30.08
CA ILE A 119 -22.22 25.83 -29.05
C ILE A 119 -22.36 27.22 -29.74
N PRO A 120 -23.15 28.16 -29.16
CA PRO A 120 -23.29 29.50 -29.70
C PRO A 120 -21.93 30.22 -29.77
N LYS A 121 -21.60 30.80 -30.94
CA LYS A 121 -20.31 31.48 -31.17
C LYS A 121 -20.11 32.64 -30.21
N GLU A 122 -21.18 33.31 -29.84
CA GLU A 122 -21.20 34.41 -28.87
C GLU A 122 -20.88 34.01 -27.43
N ASN A 123 -20.85 32.71 -27.12
CA ASN A 123 -20.43 32.20 -25.83
C ASN A 123 -18.96 31.81 -25.80
N LEU A 124 -18.25 31.81 -26.93
CA LEU A 124 -16.87 31.36 -27.04
C LEU A 124 -15.88 32.54 -26.99
N TYR A 125 -14.78 32.31 -26.32
CA TYR A 125 -13.57 33.13 -26.32
C TYR A 125 -12.36 32.24 -26.62
N VAL A 126 -11.34 32.82 -27.23
CA VAL A 126 -10.09 32.09 -27.52
C VAL A 126 -8.91 32.89 -26.99
N SER A 127 -7.87 32.19 -26.55
CA SER A 127 -6.61 32.81 -26.16
C SER A 127 -5.50 32.41 -27.15
N VAL A 128 -4.52 33.28 -27.30
CA VAL A 128 -3.35 33.09 -28.15
C VAL A 128 -2.11 33.54 -27.39
N PHE A 129 -1.03 32.83 -27.53
CA PHE A 129 0.23 33.10 -26.84
C PHE A 129 0.82 34.47 -27.23
N GLU A 130 1.04 35.37 -26.24
CA GLU A 130 1.55 36.72 -26.45
C GLU A 130 3.08 36.80 -26.72
N GLY A 131 3.76 35.64 -26.65
CA GLY A 131 5.23 35.57 -26.74
C GLY A 131 5.91 35.61 -25.37
N ASN A 132 7.19 35.22 -25.37
CA ASN A 132 8.08 35.34 -24.22
C ASN A 132 9.48 35.83 -24.65
N PRO A 133 9.77 37.12 -24.53
CA PRO A 133 11.06 37.67 -24.91
C PRO A 133 12.24 37.07 -24.15
N ASP A 134 12.07 36.69 -22.90
CA ASP A 134 13.12 36.14 -22.03
C ASP A 134 13.65 34.79 -22.55
N GLU A 135 12.80 34.04 -23.25
CA GLU A 135 13.16 32.75 -23.88
C GLU A 135 13.26 32.83 -25.41
N ASN A 136 13.21 34.04 -25.99
CA ASN A 136 13.19 34.27 -27.44
C ASN A 136 12.08 33.55 -28.20
N VAL A 137 10.90 33.37 -27.56
CA VAL A 137 9.73 32.83 -28.22
C VAL A 137 8.82 33.98 -28.64
N PRO A 138 8.56 34.17 -29.94
CA PRO A 138 7.78 35.30 -30.47
C PRO A 138 6.27 35.10 -30.17
N PHE A 139 5.52 36.20 -30.35
CA PHE A 139 4.06 36.18 -30.40
C PHE A 139 3.58 35.20 -31.49
N ASP A 140 2.51 34.44 -31.21
CA ASP A 140 1.93 33.48 -32.15
C ASP A 140 0.99 34.14 -33.16
N GLN A 141 1.62 34.87 -34.11
CA GLN A 141 0.92 35.60 -35.15
C GLN A 141 0.09 34.66 -36.06
N GLU A 142 0.54 33.42 -36.30
CA GLU A 142 -0.17 32.47 -37.15
C GLU A 142 -1.50 32.05 -36.52
N ALA A 143 -1.50 31.68 -35.25
CA ALA A 143 -2.73 31.33 -34.51
C ALA A 143 -3.69 32.53 -34.46
N TRP A 144 -3.18 33.74 -34.19
CA TRP A 144 -3.98 34.97 -34.19
C TRP A 144 -4.67 35.22 -35.53
N ASP A 145 -3.96 35.13 -36.64
CA ASP A 145 -4.52 35.40 -37.97
C ASP A 145 -5.57 34.35 -38.38
N ILE A 146 -5.39 33.08 -37.97
CA ILE A 146 -6.37 32.02 -38.21
C ILE A 146 -7.66 32.32 -37.40
N TRP A 147 -7.52 32.60 -36.09
CA TRP A 147 -8.66 32.92 -35.23
C TRP A 147 -9.42 34.18 -35.70
N LYS A 148 -8.75 35.21 -36.13
CA LYS A 148 -9.35 36.44 -36.67
C LYS A 148 -10.24 36.16 -37.88
N GLY A 149 -10.01 35.06 -38.61
CA GLY A 149 -10.88 34.61 -39.71
C GLY A 149 -12.14 33.85 -39.26
N LEU A 150 -12.23 33.44 -37.98
CA LEU A 150 -13.28 32.59 -37.45
C LEU A 150 -14.18 33.25 -36.40
N ILE A 151 -13.60 34.13 -35.58
CA ILE A 151 -14.29 34.81 -34.45
C ILE A 151 -13.92 36.30 -34.43
N ASP A 152 -14.78 37.13 -33.83
CA ASP A 152 -14.55 38.57 -33.70
C ASP A 152 -13.27 38.86 -32.88
N GLU A 153 -12.50 39.84 -33.31
CA GLU A 153 -11.18 40.19 -32.73
C GLU A 153 -11.24 40.54 -31.23
N ASP A 154 -12.35 41.11 -30.78
CA ASP A 154 -12.57 41.44 -29.38
C ASP A 154 -12.76 40.21 -28.48
N ARG A 155 -12.94 39.03 -29.05
CA ARG A 155 -13.02 37.72 -28.35
C ARG A 155 -11.73 36.93 -28.40
N ILE A 156 -10.66 37.46 -28.99
CA ILE A 156 -9.32 36.86 -28.96
C ILE A 156 -8.55 37.56 -27.83
N ILE A 157 -8.05 36.77 -26.90
CA ILE A 157 -7.30 37.21 -25.71
C ILE A 157 -5.84 36.88 -25.88
N LEU A 158 -4.94 37.76 -25.45
CA LEU A 158 -3.52 37.46 -25.37
C LEU A 158 -3.23 36.82 -24.01
N GLY A 159 -2.63 35.64 -24.04
CA GLY A 159 -2.27 34.89 -22.84
C GLY A 159 -0.73 34.83 -22.69
N ASN A 160 -0.29 34.91 -21.45
CA ASN A 160 1.12 34.88 -21.08
C ASN A 160 1.66 33.43 -21.07
N LYS A 161 2.94 33.28 -20.73
CA LYS A 161 3.59 31.96 -20.65
C LYS A 161 2.89 30.98 -19.72
N LYS A 162 2.33 31.45 -18.59
CA LYS A 162 1.65 30.58 -17.63
C LYS A 162 0.40 29.92 -18.24
N ASP A 163 -0.34 30.67 -19.02
CA ASP A 163 -1.64 30.26 -19.56
C ASP A 163 -1.52 29.66 -20.97
N ASN A 164 -0.69 30.25 -21.85
CA ASN A 164 -0.63 29.88 -23.27
C ASN A 164 0.73 29.33 -23.75
N PHE A 165 1.57 28.81 -22.86
CA PHE A 165 2.74 28.02 -23.24
C PHE A 165 2.77 26.73 -22.44
N TRP A 166 2.40 25.62 -23.10
CA TRP A 166 2.29 24.34 -22.43
C TRP A 166 3.63 23.62 -22.32
N GLU A 167 3.91 23.04 -21.14
CA GLU A 167 5.09 22.25 -20.83
C GLU A 167 4.69 20.94 -20.14
N MET A 168 5.21 19.81 -20.63
CA MET A 168 4.92 18.49 -20.07
C MET A 168 5.39 18.36 -18.58
N GLY A 169 6.49 19.00 -18.26
CA GLY A 169 7.16 19.02 -16.96
C GLY A 169 8.35 19.96 -17.00
N ASP A 170 9.34 19.69 -16.13
CA ASP A 170 10.60 20.48 -16.13
C ASP A 170 11.48 20.21 -17.36
N GLN A 171 11.22 19.13 -18.09
CA GLN A 171 11.89 18.72 -19.31
C GLN A 171 10.89 18.01 -20.25
N GLY A 172 11.13 18.09 -21.55
CA GLY A 172 10.33 17.40 -22.55
C GLY A 172 9.69 18.31 -23.59
N PRO A 173 8.82 17.76 -24.45
CA PRO A 173 8.12 18.51 -25.50
C PRO A 173 7.31 19.66 -24.92
N CYS A 174 7.33 20.81 -25.58
CA CYS A 174 6.60 22.01 -25.19
C CYS A 174 6.33 22.93 -26.39
N GLY A 175 5.45 23.89 -26.22
CA GLY A 175 5.17 24.89 -27.24
C GLY A 175 4.04 25.83 -26.90
N PRO A 176 3.83 26.86 -27.72
CA PRO A 176 2.71 27.78 -27.58
C PRO A 176 1.39 27.04 -27.72
N CYS A 177 0.37 27.51 -27.04
CA CYS A 177 -0.95 26.94 -27.15
C CYS A 177 -2.05 28.01 -27.30
N SER A 178 -3.20 27.53 -27.78
CA SER A 178 -4.41 28.35 -27.93
C SER A 178 -5.55 27.63 -27.24
N GLU A 179 -6.13 28.28 -26.24
CA GLU A 179 -7.24 27.76 -25.45
C GLU A 179 -8.56 28.25 -25.99
N ILE A 180 -9.61 27.44 -25.87
CA ILE A 180 -10.99 27.79 -26.16
C ILE A 180 -11.76 27.76 -24.85
N HIS A 181 -12.43 28.89 -24.53
CA HIS A 181 -13.21 29.10 -23.31
C HIS A 181 -14.69 29.26 -23.67
N VAL A 182 -15.55 28.79 -22.75
CA VAL A 182 -17.00 28.99 -22.87
C VAL A 182 -17.53 29.81 -21.70
N ASP A 183 -18.35 30.82 -22.00
CA ASP A 183 -19.07 31.64 -21.03
C ASP A 183 -20.48 31.06 -20.82
N LEU A 184 -20.66 30.37 -19.70
CA LEU A 184 -21.94 29.72 -19.32
C LEU A 184 -22.86 30.59 -18.48
N ARG A 185 -22.48 31.84 -18.23
CA ARG A 185 -23.28 32.79 -17.45
C ARG A 185 -24.57 33.13 -18.16
N SER A 186 -25.56 33.57 -17.38
CA SER A 186 -26.80 34.09 -17.91
C SER A 186 -26.57 35.39 -18.74
N GLU A 187 -27.47 35.71 -19.68
CA GLU A 187 -27.38 36.94 -20.48
C GLU A 187 -27.36 38.20 -19.61
N ALA A 188 -28.06 38.17 -18.48
CA ALA A 188 -28.06 39.27 -17.53
C ALA A 188 -26.67 39.51 -16.88
N GLU A 189 -25.94 38.42 -16.54
CA GLU A 189 -24.60 38.52 -15.98
C GLU A 189 -23.58 38.92 -17.05
N LYS A 190 -23.71 38.43 -18.28
CA LYS A 190 -22.87 38.83 -19.42
C LYS A 190 -22.99 40.31 -19.74
N ALA A 191 -24.21 40.87 -19.58
CA ALA A 191 -24.46 42.29 -19.80
C ALA A 191 -23.80 43.18 -18.71
N LEU A 192 -23.59 42.67 -17.49
CA LEU A 192 -22.97 43.42 -16.40
C LEU A 192 -21.42 43.41 -16.48
N VAL A 193 -20.84 42.28 -16.83
CA VAL A 193 -19.39 42.10 -16.92
C VAL A 193 -19.05 41.32 -18.18
N SER A 194 -18.16 41.84 -19.01
CA SER A 194 -17.72 41.15 -20.22
C SER A 194 -17.01 39.85 -19.87
N GLY A 195 -17.34 38.73 -20.55
CA GLY A 195 -16.65 37.46 -20.41
C GLY A 195 -15.14 37.53 -20.70
N LYS A 196 -14.75 38.44 -21.60
CA LYS A 196 -13.32 38.71 -21.93
C LYS A 196 -12.48 38.98 -20.69
N SER A 197 -13.00 39.74 -19.71
CA SER A 197 -12.25 40.05 -18.49
C SER A 197 -12.23 38.93 -17.47
N LEU A 198 -12.94 37.84 -17.72
CA LEU A 198 -13.04 36.68 -16.80
C LEU A 198 -12.31 35.45 -17.32
N VAL A 199 -11.86 35.45 -18.57
CA VAL A 199 -11.01 34.39 -19.12
C VAL A 199 -9.70 34.35 -18.36
N ASN A 200 -9.25 33.15 -17.95
CA ASN A 200 -8.03 32.87 -17.14
C ASN A 200 -7.97 33.63 -15.79
N ASN A 201 -9.14 33.95 -15.22
CA ASN A 201 -9.31 34.60 -13.92
C ASN A 201 -10.14 33.77 -12.92
N ASP A 202 -10.03 32.45 -12.98
CA ASP A 202 -10.65 31.46 -12.06
C ASP A 202 -12.18 31.64 -11.88
N HIS A 203 -12.89 32.14 -12.93
CA HIS A 203 -14.33 32.31 -12.87
C HIS A 203 -15.05 30.96 -13.14
N PRO A 204 -15.90 30.46 -12.22
CA PRO A 204 -16.47 29.12 -12.30
C PRO A 204 -17.40 28.85 -13.49
N GLN A 205 -17.87 29.92 -14.20
CA GLN A 205 -18.75 29.82 -15.36
C GLN A 205 -18.11 30.38 -16.65
N VAL A 206 -16.85 30.83 -16.61
CA VAL A 206 -16.09 31.21 -17.83
C VAL A 206 -14.87 30.30 -17.84
N VAL A 207 -15.04 29.12 -18.43
CA VAL A 207 -14.12 28.01 -18.23
C VAL A 207 -13.43 27.61 -19.53
N GLU A 208 -12.15 27.29 -19.45
CA GLU A 208 -11.41 26.61 -20.52
C GLU A 208 -12.02 25.23 -20.73
N ILE A 209 -12.37 24.91 -21.99
CA ILE A 209 -12.89 23.60 -22.39
C ILE A 209 -11.92 22.85 -23.27
N TRP A 210 -11.02 23.53 -24.02
CA TRP A 210 -10.11 22.88 -24.96
C TRP A 210 -8.80 23.66 -25.07
N ASN A 211 -7.68 22.97 -24.91
CA ASN A 211 -6.35 23.51 -25.18
C ASN A 211 -5.75 22.88 -26.44
N ASN A 212 -5.35 23.69 -27.40
CA ASN A 212 -4.67 23.27 -28.64
C ASN A 212 -3.20 23.63 -28.52
N VAL A 213 -2.35 22.67 -28.28
CA VAL A 213 -0.92 22.86 -28.09
C VAL A 213 -0.17 22.59 -29.40
N PHE A 214 0.68 23.54 -29.77
CA PHE A 214 1.52 23.49 -30.97
C PHE A 214 2.95 23.16 -30.57
N MET A 215 3.28 21.87 -30.57
CA MET A 215 4.56 21.36 -30.12
C MET A 215 5.67 21.70 -31.12
N GLU A 216 6.51 22.64 -30.76
CA GLU A 216 7.62 23.14 -31.58
C GLU A 216 8.98 22.94 -30.91
N PHE A 217 9.02 22.77 -29.57
CA PHE A 217 10.24 22.79 -28.79
C PHE A 217 10.35 21.57 -27.85
N ASN A 218 11.59 21.30 -27.46
CA ASN A 218 11.95 20.40 -26.37
C ASN A 218 12.69 21.20 -25.28
N ARG A 219 12.18 21.22 -24.06
CA ARG A 219 12.87 21.82 -22.90
C ARG A 219 13.92 20.86 -22.38
N LYS A 220 15.16 21.34 -22.35
CA LYS A 220 16.31 20.58 -21.83
C LYS A 220 16.49 20.75 -20.32
N ALA A 221 17.35 19.91 -19.74
CA ALA A 221 17.66 19.93 -18.30
C ALA A 221 18.27 21.25 -17.81
N ASP A 222 18.93 22.01 -18.71
CA ASP A 222 19.47 23.34 -18.42
C ASP A 222 18.45 24.48 -18.56
N GLY A 223 17.20 24.16 -18.90
CA GLY A 223 16.10 25.10 -19.10
C GLY A 223 16.06 25.71 -20.51
N SER A 224 17.00 25.42 -21.40
CA SER A 224 16.99 25.91 -22.79
C SER A 224 15.92 25.23 -23.63
N LEU A 225 15.46 25.92 -24.69
CA LEU A 225 14.54 25.41 -25.71
C LEU A 225 15.29 25.00 -26.97
N GLU A 226 15.07 23.77 -27.40
CA GLU A 226 15.57 23.24 -28.69
C GLU A 226 14.37 22.94 -29.57
N LYS A 227 14.47 23.29 -30.90
CA LYS A 227 13.38 22.96 -31.83
C LYS A 227 13.26 21.45 -32.02
N LEU A 228 12.03 20.97 -32.04
CA LEU A 228 11.72 19.58 -32.37
C LEU A 228 12.02 19.28 -33.83
N PRO A 229 12.29 18.01 -34.22
CA PRO A 229 12.55 17.61 -35.60
C PRO A 229 11.40 17.90 -36.56
N ALA A 230 10.17 17.94 -36.09
CA ALA A 230 8.95 18.27 -36.80
C ALA A 230 8.01 19.10 -35.93
N GLN A 231 7.04 19.78 -36.55
CA GLN A 231 5.97 20.45 -35.85
C GLN A 231 4.83 19.45 -35.60
N HIS A 232 4.29 19.43 -34.35
CA HIS A 232 3.27 18.50 -33.97
C HIS A 232 2.09 19.23 -33.35
N VAL A 233 0.94 18.57 -33.37
CA VAL A 233 -0.25 19.04 -32.65
C VAL A 233 -0.56 18.08 -31.51
N ASP A 234 -0.76 18.64 -30.33
CA ASP A 234 -1.33 17.97 -29.17
C ASP A 234 -2.55 18.75 -28.71
N THR A 235 -3.71 18.13 -28.60
CA THR A 235 -4.87 18.81 -28.08
C THR A 235 -5.48 18.05 -26.90
N GLY A 236 -5.99 18.81 -25.93
CA GLY A 236 -6.67 18.27 -24.77
C GLY A 236 -7.96 19.01 -24.47
N MET A 237 -9.10 18.36 -24.72
CA MET A 237 -10.41 18.90 -24.36
C MET A 237 -10.92 18.22 -23.09
N GLY A 238 -11.22 19.02 -22.08
CA GLY A 238 -11.78 18.53 -20.81
C GLY A 238 -13.20 17.99 -21.02
N PHE A 239 -13.34 16.68 -20.99
CA PHE A 239 -14.61 16.01 -21.28
C PHE A 239 -15.74 16.42 -20.32
N GLU A 240 -15.47 16.43 -19.01
CA GLU A 240 -16.46 16.81 -18.00
C GLU A 240 -16.90 18.27 -18.15
N ARG A 241 -15.97 19.19 -18.47
CA ARG A 241 -16.24 20.60 -18.73
C ARG A 241 -17.06 20.77 -20.01
N LEU A 242 -16.75 20.01 -21.05
CA LEU A 242 -17.55 20.00 -22.28
C LEU A 242 -18.97 19.47 -22.03
N CYS A 243 -19.13 18.39 -21.25
CA CYS A 243 -20.45 17.89 -20.85
C CYS A 243 -21.25 18.95 -20.07
N MET A 244 -20.60 19.67 -19.15
CA MET A 244 -21.21 20.78 -18.41
C MET A 244 -21.76 21.84 -19.37
N ALA A 245 -20.97 22.26 -20.34
CA ALA A 245 -21.36 23.25 -21.33
C ALA A 245 -22.52 22.78 -22.21
N LEU A 246 -22.47 21.55 -22.72
CA LEU A 246 -23.50 21.02 -23.65
C LEU A 246 -24.78 20.58 -22.95
N GLN A 247 -24.75 20.28 -21.67
CA GLN A 247 -25.91 19.93 -20.84
C GLN A 247 -26.55 21.17 -20.17
N GLY A 248 -25.91 22.36 -20.31
CA GLY A 248 -26.45 23.63 -19.79
C GLY A 248 -26.54 23.67 -18.27
N VAL A 249 -25.54 23.05 -17.58
CA VAL A 249 -25.44 23.05 -16.12
C VAL A 249 -24.19 23.84 -15.68
N THR A 250 -24.15 24.24 -14.41
CA THR A 250 -23.11 25.13 -13.85
C THR A 250 -22.06 24.40 -13.03
N SER A 251 -22.16 23.07 -12.95
CA SER A 251 -21.21 22.21 -12.25
C SER A 251 -21.01 20.90 -13.03
N ASN A 252 -19.78 20.41 -13.13
CA ASN A 252 -19.48 19.09 -13.68
C ASN A 252 -20.26 18.00 -12.94
N TYR A 253 -20.44 18.13 -11.62
CA TYR A 253 -21.16 17.17 -10.77
C TYR A 253 -22.66 17.09 -11.09
N ASP A 254 -23.22 18.08 -11.79
CA ASP A 254 -24.61 18.07 -12.22
C ASP A 254 -24.86 17.40 -13.57
N THR A 255 -23.78 17.02 -14.26
CA THR A 255 -23.83 16.29 -15.53
C THR A 255 -24.24 14.82 -15.34
N ASP A 256 -24.59 14.16 -16.43
CA ASP A 256 -24.85 12.72 -16.44
C ASP A 256 -23.59 11.86 -16.19
N VAL A 257 -22.41 12.46 -16.18
CA VAL A 257 -21.15 11.81 -15.77
C VAL A 257 -21.14 11.49 -14.27
N PHE A 258 -21.70 12.36 -13.43
CA PHE A 258 -21.65 12.20 -11.97
C PHE A 258 -23.01 11.90 -11.33
N THR A 259 -24.10 12.38 -11.89
CA THR A 259 -25.44 12.24 -11.28
C THR A 259 -25.86 10.80 -10.99
N PRO A 260 -25.52 9.75 -11.77
CA PRO A 260 -25.85 8.36 -11.40
C PRO A 260 -25.12 7.90 -10.13
N LEU A 261 -23.85 8.28 -9.97
CA LEU A 261 -23.07 7.98 -8.77
C LEU A 261 -23.59 8.75 -7.57
N ILE A 262 -23.90 10.04 -7.72
CA ILE A 262 -24.50 10.88 -6.67
C ILE A 262 -25.80 10.27 -6.17
N ARG A 263 -26.72 9.89 -7.06
CA ARG A 263 -27.98 9.22 -6.69
C ARG A 263 -27.75 7.91 -5.94
N LYS A 264 -26.73 7.16 -6.31
CA LYS A 264 -26.38 5.93 -5.60
C LYS A 264 -25.86 6.22 -4.19
N VAL A 265 -25.03 7.26 -4.02
CA VAL A 265 -24.58 7.70 -2.67
C VAL A 265 -25.80 8.14 -1.85
N GLU A 266 -26.70 8.98 -2.38
CA GLU A 266 -27.95 9.40 -1.70
C GLU A 266 -28.77 8.20 -1.20
N GLN A 267 -28.94 7.17 -2.06
CA GLN A 267 -29.68 5.95 -1.69
C GLN A 267 -29.02 5.18 -0.54
N ILE A 268 -27.69 5.10 -0.54
CA ILE A 268 -26.95 4.31 0.47
C ILE A 268 -26.92 5.04 1.80
N THR A 269 -26.70 6.37 1.78
CA THR A 269 -26.46 7.17 2.98
C THR A 269 -27.71 7.86 3.52
N ASN A 270 -28.81 7.82 2.76
CA ASN A 270 -30.04 8.55 3.05
C ASN A 270 -29.83 10.06 3.22
N THR A 271 -28.82 10.64 2.54
CA THR A 271 -28.53 12.07 2.48
C THR A 271 -29.01 12.63 1.14
N LYS A 272 -29.03 13.96 1.00
CA LYS A 272 -29.44 14.63 -0.24
C LYS A 272 -28.34 15.55 -0.75
N TYR A 273 -28.04 15.42 -2.02
CA TYR A 273 -27.23 16.38 -2.78
C TYR A 273 -28.14 17.53 -3.26
N VAL A 274 -27.80 18.73 -2.86
CA VAL A 274 -28.55 19.93 -3.29
C VAL A 274 -27.73 20.67 -4.34
N LYS A 275 -28.30 20.78 -5.56
CA LYS A 275 -27.63 21.49 -6.64
C LYS A 275 -27.41 22.95 -6.27
N GLU A 276 -26.27 23.49 -6.65
CA GLU A 276 -25.96 24.89 -6.40
C GLU A 276 -26.64 25.80 -7.41
N ASP A 277 -27.49 26.68 -6.93
CA ASP A 277 -27.94 27.84 -7.73
C ASP A 277 -26.87 28.94 -7.56
N MET A 278 -26.04 29.12 -8.60
CA MET A 278 -24.96 30.11 -8.59
C MET A 278 -25.48 31.56 -8.55
N SER A 279 -26.76 31.80 -8.93
CA SER A 279 -27.39 33.13 -8.85
C SER A 279 -27.66 33.56 -7.40
N SER A 280 -27.71 32.62 -6.46
CA SER A 280 -28.06 32.85 -5.05
C SER A 280 -26.86 32.85 -4.10
N ARG A 281 -25.60 32.89 -4.60
CA ARG A 281 -24.35 32.83 -3.79
C ARG A 281 -24.28 33.85 -2.63
N ALA A 282 -25.16 34.86 -2.61
CA ALA A 282 -25.18 35.93 -1.60
C ALA A 282 -26.14 35.71 -0.41
N GLN A 283 -26.98 34.64 -0.39
CA GLN A 283 -27.94 34.41 0.68
C GLN A 283 -27.76 33.05 1.35
N SER A 284 -27.29 33.08 2.58
CA SER A 284 -27.19 32.02 3.66
C SER A 284 -27.29 30.57 3.19
N ARG A 285 -26.20 29.97 2.80
CA ARG A 285 -26.09 28.52 2.70
C ARG A 285 -26.14 27.90 4.10
N ASP A 286 -26.86 26.79 4.23
CA ASP A 286 -26.73 25.93 5.41
C ASP A 286 -25.32 25.29 5.40
N PRO A 287 -24.43 25.61 6.36
CA PRO A 287 -23.07 25.09 6.38
C PRO A 287 -23.01 23.57 6.51
N GLU A 288 -24.02 22.92 7.07
CA GLU A 288 -24.06 21.46 7.18
C GLU A 288 -24.41 20.82 5.83
N GLN A 289 -25.36 21.41 5.07
CA GLN A 289 -25.68 20.95 3.71
C GLN A 289 -24.48 21.10 2.77
N GLU A 290 -23.70 22.17 2.91
CA GLU A 290 -22.47 22.37 2.11
C GLU A 290 -21.45 21.26 2.37
N LYS A 291 -21.23 20.87 3.63
CA LYS A 291 -20.35 19.75 3.99
C LYS A 291 -20.82 18.42 3.39
N ILE A 292 -22.13 18.18 3.38
CA ILE A 292 -22.74 17.01 2.75
C ILE A 292 -22.48 17.02 1.24
N ASN A 293 -22.70 18.15 0.58
CA ASN A 293 -22.46 18.31 -0.86
C ASN A 293 -20.97 18.03 -1.20
N ILE A 294 -20.04 18.64 -0.45
CA ILE A 294 -18.60 18.41 -0.61
C ILE A 294 -18.27 16.93 -0.42
N ALA A 295 -18.80 16.29 0.62
CA ALA A 295 -18.54 14.89 0.89
C ALA A 295 -19.02 13.98 -0.25
N ILE A 296 -20.21 14.23 -0.79
CA ILE A 296 -20.74 13.48 -1.93
C ILE A 296 -19.86 13.68 -3.17
N ARG A 297 -19.45 14.93 -3.48
CA ARG A 297 -18.56 15.25 -4.62
C ARG A 297 -17.21 14.52 -4.47
N VAL A 298 -16.58 14.57 -3.30
CA VAL A 298 -15.32 13.87 -3.01
C VAL A 298 -15.46 12.37 -3.22
N VAL A 299 -16.53 11.75 -2.72
CA VAL A 299 -16.75 10.30 -2.84
C VAL A 299 -16.93 9.88 -4.30
N VAL A 300 -17.77 10.59 -5.08
CA VAL A 300 -18.04 10.21 -6.48
C VAL A 300 -16.88 10.51 -7.42
N ASP A 301 -16.07 11.52 -7.14
CA ASP A 301 -14.84 11.80 -7.87
C ASP A 301 -13.79 10.72 -7.56
N HIS A 302 -13.51 10.47 -6.29
CA HIS A 302 -12.42 9.59 -5.87
C HIS A 302 -12.66 8.13 -6.21
N VAL A 303 -13.91 7.65 -6.22
CA VAL A 303 -14.20 6.29 -6.66
C VAL A 303 -13.83 6.05 -8.12
N ARG A 304 -13.97 7.06 -9.01
CA ARG A 304 -13.54 6.98 -10.41
C ARG A 304 -12.02 6.77 -10.48
N ALA A 305 -11.25 7.63 -9.82
CA ALA A 305 -9.79 7.54 -9.79
C ALA A 305 -9.28 6.20 -9.26
N VAL A 306 -9.81 5.76 -8.13
CA VAL A 306 -9.40 4.51 -7.47
C VAL A 306 -9.81 3.28 -8.28
N ALA A 307 -11.04 3.26 -8.79
CA ALA A 307 -11.57 2.12 -9.54
C ALA A 307 -10.79 1.89 -10.84
N PHE A 308 -10.51 2.95 -11.61
CA PHE A 308 -9.73 2.83 -12.84
C PHE A 308 -8.26 2.51 -12.60
N ALA A 309 -7.64 3.05 -11.55
CA ALA A 309 -6.27 2.67 -11.20
C ALA A 309 -6.16 1.18 -10.86
N ILE A 310 -7.14 0.63 -10.10
CA ILE A 310 -7.19 -0.81 -9.78
C ILE A 310 -7.47 -1.62 -11.04
N ALA A 311 -8.40 -1.21 -11.90
CA ALA A 311 -8.70 -1.89 -13.16
C ALA A 311 -7.49 -1.95 -14.11
N ASP A 312 -6.66 -0.89 -14.12
CA ASP A 312 -5.39 -0.81 -14.86
C ASP A 312 -4.24 -1.59 -14.15
N GLY A 313 -4.53 -2.28 -13.03
CA GLY A 313 -3.59 -3.18 -12.32
C GLY A 313 -2.78 -2.51 -11.21
N GLN A 314 -3.10 -1.27 -10.79
CA GLN A 314 -2.44 -0.61 -9.67
C GLN A 314 -3.25 -0.76 -8.39
N LEU A 315 -2.83 -1.69 -7.52
CA LEU A 315 -3.46 -1.85 -6.20
C LEU A 315 -3.02 -0.75 -5.21
N PRO A 316 -3.89 -0.37 -4.25
CA PRO A 316 -3.48 0.46 -3.12
C PRO A 316 -2.32 -0.18 -2.34
N SER A 317 -1.30 0.62 -2.00
CA SER A 317 -0.11 0.12 -1.29
C SER A 317 0.49 1.18 -0.36
N ASN A 318 1.63 0.90 0.28
CA ASN A 318 2.32 1.84 1.16
C ASN A 318 3.41 2.68 0.46
N THR A 319 3.66 2.43 -0.83
CA THR A 319 4.73 3.10 -1.59
C THR A 319 4.30 3.41 -3.02
N GLY A 320 4.99 4.35 -3.68
CA GLY A 320 4.82 4.66 -5.10
C GLY A 320 3.38 5.06 -5.46
N ALA A 321 2.96 4.70 -6.67
CA ALA A 321 1.63 5.00 -7.20
C ALA A 321 0.50 4.41 -6.31
N GLY A 322 0.68 3.20 -5.79
CA GLY A 322 -0.30 2.58 -4.91
C GLY A 322 -0.54 3.34 -3.59
N TYR A 323 0.47 4.05 -3.06
CA TYR A 323 0.30 4.93 -1.91
C TYR A 323 -0.63 6.12 -2.24
N VAL A 324 -0.45 6.71 -3.42
CA VAL A 324 -1.31 7.83 -3.86
C VAL A 324 -2.76 7.36 -4.02
N ILE A 325 -2.97 6.20 -4.66
CA ILE A 325 -4.31 5.61 -4.81
C ILE A 325 -4.96 5.30 -3.46
N ARG A 326 -4.20 4.74 -2.52
CA ARG A 326 -4.68 4.50 -1.14
C ARG A 326 -5.05 5.81 -0.44
N ARG A 327 -4.28 6.87 -0.63
CA ARG A 327 -4.53 8.21 -0.07
C ARG A 327 -5.85 8.78 -0.57
N ILE A 328 -6.12 8.70 -1.87
CA ILE A 328 -7.38 9.15 -2.48
C ILE A 328 -8.55 8.37 -1.88
N LEU A 329 -8.46 7.04 -1.80
CA LEU A 329 -9.52 6.20 -1.22
C LEU A 329 -9.78 6.55 0.26
N ARG A 330 -8.73 6.72 1.07
CA ARG A 330 -8.86 7.09 2.49
C ARG A 330 -9.47 8.48 2.68
N ARG A 331 -9.21 9.41 1.77
CA ARG A 331 -9.89 10.72 1.77
C ARG A 331 -11.39 10.54 1.56
N ALA A 332 -11.82 9.76 0.57
CA ALA A 332 -13.24 9.46 0.34
C ALA A 332 -13.91 8.78 1.54
N ILE A 333 -13.26 7.76 2.12
CA ILE A 333 -13.75 7.05 3.30
C ILE A 333 -13.95 8.01 4.47
N ARG A 334 -12.98 8.88 4.74
CA ARG A 334 -13.08 9.87 5.83
C ARG A 334 -14.25 10.83 5.62
N TYR A 335 -14.46 11.34 4.40
CA TYR A 335 -15.60 12.22 4.10
C TYR A 335 -16.93 11.47 4.27
N GLY A 336 -17.04 10.23 3.82
CA GLY A 336 -18.19 9.36 4.06
C GLY A 336 -18.46 9.14 5.55
N PHE A 337 -17.44 8.78 6.31
CA PHE A 337 -17.54 8.56 7.75
C PHE A 337 -17.96 9.83 8.52
N THR A 338 -17.34 10.97 8.21
CA THR A 338 -17.51 12.20 9.00
C THR A 338 -18.79 12.96 8.66
N PHE A 339 -19.20 13.00 7.39
CA PHE A 339 -20.26 13.88 6.92
C PHE A 339 -21.48 13.14 6.36
N LEU A 340 -21.35 11.84 6.02
CA LEU A 340 -22.45 11.02 5.51
C LEU A 340 -22.84 9.88 6.48
N ASP A 341 -22.29 9.87 7.69
CA ASP A 341 -22.51 8.89 8.77
C ASP A 341 -22.35 7.42 8.36
N THR A 342 -21.42 7.13 7.44
CA THR A 342 -21.16 5.76 6.98
C THR A 342 -20.17 5.05 7.92
N LYS A 343 -20.63 4.03 8.62
CA LYS A 343 -19.81 3.22 9.55
C LYS A 343 -19.35 1.89 8.95
N GLU A 344 -19.91 1.51 7.81
CA GLU A 344 -19.60 0.27 7.08
C GLU A 344 -19.16 0.58 5.65
N PRO A 345 -18.41 -0.32 4.98
CA PRO A 345 -18.00 -0.15 3.60
C PRO A 345 -19.18 0.10 2.66
N PHE A 346 -19.13 1.19 1.89
CA PHE A 346 -20.17 1.56 0.94
C PHE A 346 -19.64 2.00 -0.43
N ILE A 347 -18.40 2.51 -0.50
CA ILE A 347 -17.80 3.04 -1.74
C ILE A 347 -17.72 1.93 -2.80
N ASN A 348 -17.44 0.71 -2.38
CA ASN A 348 -17.42 -0.47 -3.27
C ASN A 348 -18.75 -0.68 -4.03
N LYS A 349 -19.88 -0.24 -3.47
CA LYS A 349 -21.22 -0.37 -4.10
C LYS A 349 -21.43 0.61 -5.26
N LEU A 350 -20.55 1.59 -5.43
CA LEU A 350 -20.55 2.55 -6.54
C LEU A 350 -19.89 1.97 -7.81
N VAL A 351 -19.05 0.95 -7.66
CA VAL A 351 -18.27 0.36 -8.76
C VAL A 351 -19.17 -0.22 -9.86
N GLU A 352 -20.29 -0.82 -9.50
CA GLU A 352 -21.27 -1.35 -10.46
C GLU A 352 -21.87 -0.23 -11.33
N VAL A 353 -22.23 0.90 -10.71
CA VAL A 353 -22.76 2.07 -11.42
C VAL A 353 -21.72 2.61 -12.41
N LEU A 354 -20.47 2.75 -11.94
CA LEU A 354 -19.36 3.22 -12.76
C LEU A 354 -19.07 2.29 -13.95
N ALA A 355 -19.04 0.97 -13.71
CA ALA A 355 -18.79 -0.03 -14.74
C ALA A 355 -19.90 -0.05 -15.81
N ASN A 356 -21.16 0.15 -15.41
CA ASN A 356 -22.28 0.25 -16.35
C ASN A 356 -22.23 1.54 -17.17
N GLN A 357 -21.78 2.64 -16.59
CA GLN A 357 -21.73 3.95 -17.22
C GLN A 357 -20.55 4.13 -18.18
N MET A 358 -19.37 3.65 -17.79
CA MET A 358 -18.12 3.90 -18.52
C MET A 358 -17.55 2.66 -19.23
N GLY A 359 -18.04 1.46 -18.93
CA GLY A 359 -17.48 0.20 -19.40
C GLY A 359 -17.63 -0.08 -20.91
N GLU A 360 -18.36 0.73 -21.65
CA GLU A 360 -18.41 0.68 -23.13
C GLU A 360 -17.12 1.24 -23.73
N PHE A 361 -16.64 2.37 -23.23
CA PHE A 361 -15.44 3.05 -23.72
C PHE A 361 -14.17 2.58 -23.01
N PHE A 362 -14.31 2.09 -21.77
CA PHE A 362 -13.22 1.59 -20.92
C PHE A 362 -13.54 0.17 -20.45
N PRO A 363 -13.38 -0.83 -21.33
CA PRO A 363 -13.81 -2.19 -21.05
C PRO A 363 -13.12 -2.85 -19.86
N GLU A 364 -11.93 -2.37 -19.46
CA GLU A 364 -11.18 -2.85 -18.32
C GLU A 364 -11.94 -2.72 -16.99
N ILE A 365 -12.71 -1.63 -16.80
CA ILE A 365 -13.47 -1.47 -15.54
C ILE A 365 -14.58 -2.53 -15.42
N LYS A 366 -15.18 -2.93 -16.54
CA LYS A 366 -16.20 -3.96 -16.56
C LYS A 366 -15.60 -5.37 -16.41
N ALA A 367 -14.48 -5.63 -17.08
CA ALA A 367 -13.75 -6.88 -16.99
C ALA A 367 -13.21 -7.14 -15.58
N GLN A 368 -12.78 -6.10 -14.87
CA GLN A 368 -12.20 -6.18 -13.51
C GLN A 368 -13.17 -5.76 -12.40
N GLN A 369 -14.47 -5.63 -12.68
CA GLN A 369 -15.46 -5.12 -11.74
C GLN A 369 -15.43 -5.82 -10.38
N ASN A 370 -15.36 -7.14 -10.35
CA ASN A 370 -15.32 -7.92 -9.11
C ASN A 370 -14.04 -7.65 -8.30
N LEU A 371 -12.88 -7.59 -8.96
CA LEU A 371 -11.62 -7.24 -8.32
C LEU A 371 -11.69 -5.85 -7.69
N VAL A 372 -12.09 -4.85 -8.47
CA VAL A 372 -12.21 -3.45 -8.02
C VAL A 372 -13.14 -3.34 -6.81
N THR A 373 -14.33 -3.97 -6.89
CA THR A 373 -15.32 -3.98 -5.80
C THR A 373 -14.74 -4.57 -4.51
N ASN A 374 -14.04 -5.71 -4.59
CA ASN A 374 -13.49 -6.39 -3.42
C ASN A 374 -12.30 -5.63 -2.82
N VAL A 375 -11.38 -5.12 -3.65
CA VAL A 375 -10.22 -4.34 -3.18
C VAL A 375 -10.68 -3.07 -2.45
N ILE A 376 -11.61 -2.32 -3.03
CA ILE A 376 -12.16 -1.11 -2.38
C ILE A 376 -12.83 -1.48 -1.06
N LYS A 377 -13.66 -2.54 -1.03
CA LYS A 377 -14.36 -3.01 0.18
C LYS A 377 -13.38 -3.35 1.31
N GLU A 378 -12.32 -4.11 1.03
CA GLU A 378 -11.34 -4.54 2.03
C GLU A 378 -10.47 -3.37 2.54
N GLU A 379 -10.02 -2.48 1.65
CA GLU A 379 -9.30 -1.26 2.06
C GLU A 379 -10.17 -0.35 2.92
N GLU A 380 -11.44 -0.16 2.54
CA GLU A 380 -12.42 0.62 3.29
C GLU A 380 -12.69 0.01 4.67
N ALA A 381 -13.00 -1.29 4.74
CA ALA A 381 -13.20 -2.01 5.99
C ALA A 381 -11.97 -1.97 6.91
N SER A 382 -10.78 -2.10 6.32
CA SER A 382 -9.52 -2.03 7.06
C SER A 382 -9.29 -0.65 7.67
N PHE A 383 -9.55 0.40 6.93
CA PHE A 383 -9.33 1.78 7.40
C PHE A 383 -10.39 2.20 8.42
N LEU A 384 -11.66 1.86 8.22
CA LEU A 384 -12.75 2.16 9.15
C LEU A 384 -12.48 1.60 10.56
N ARG A 385 -11.83 0.43 10.70
CA ARG A 385 -11.46 -0.14 12.01
C ARG A 385 -10.55 0.76 12.84
N THR A 386 -9.73 1.57 12.22
CA THR A 386 -8.76 2.45 12.90
C THR A 386 -9.12 3.93 12.82
N LEU A 387 -10.03 4.29 11.92
CA LEU A 387 -10.38 5.68 11.63
C LEU A 387 -10.99 6.39 12.83
N ASP A 388 -11.97 5.78 13.49
CA ASP A 388 -12.65 6.37 14.66
C ASP A 388 -11.67 6.66 15.80
N GLN A 389 -10.83 5.68 16.15
CA GLN A 389 -9.80 5.84 17.18
C GLN A 389 -8.76 6.89 16.81
N GLY A 390 -8.34 6.93 15.55
CA GLY A 390 -7.39 7.93 15.04
C GLY A 390 -7.97 9.35 15.07
N LEU A 391 -9.24 9.52 14.71
CA LEU A 391 -9.92 10.81 14.80
C LEU A 391 -10.05 11.27 16.25
N GLN A 392 -10.44 10.38 17.17
CA GLN A 392 -10.53 10.70 18.62
C GLN A 392 -9.16 11.08 19.19
N LEU A 393 -8.08 10.39 18.80
CA LEU A 393 -6.72 10.75 19.20
C LEU A 393 -6.34 12.13 18.68
N LEU A 394 -6.61 12.42 17.40
CA LEU A 394 -6.33 13.73 16.79
C LEU A 394 -7.12 14.85 17.49
N GLU A 395 -8.38 14.64 17.81
CA GLU A 395 -9.20 15.59 18.57
C GLU A 395 -8.61 15.88 19.96
N ASN A 396 -8.18 14.84 20.68
CA ASN A 396 -7.53 15.00 21.98
C ASN A 396 -6.21 15.78 21.85
N VAL A 397 -5.40 15.49 20.83
CA VAL A 397 -4.15 16.20 20.55
C VAL A 397 -4.42 17.67 20.22
N VAL A 398 -5.41 17.96 19.39
CA VAL A 398 -5.85 19.32 19.05
C VAL A 398 -6.28 20.08 20.31
N ALA A 399 -7.13 19.48 21.14
CA ALA A 399 -7.62 20.08 22.39
C ALA A 399 -6.53 20.40 23.42
N GLN A 400 -5.45 19.61 23.44
CA GLN A 400 -4.30 19.79 24.33
C GLN A 400 -3.22 20.71 23.74
N THR A 401 -3.27 21.03 22.46
CA THR A 401 -2.26 21.85 21.79
C THR A 401 -2.47 23.33 22.11
N LYS A 402 -1.44 23.97 22.68
CA LYS A 402 -1.41 25.42 22.89
C LYS A 402 -0.94 26.11 21.61
N GLY A 403 -1.82 26.87 20.95
CA GLY A 403 -1.53 27.54 19.68
C GLY A 403 -2.10 26.76 18.49
N ASN A 404 -1.61 27.04 17.28
CA ASN A 404 -2.13 26.51 16.02
C ASN A 404 -1.23 25.44 15.37
N LYS A 405 -0.24 24.90 16.11
CA LYS A 405 0.72 23.92 15.56
C LYS A 405 0.83 22.68 16.46
N VAL A 406 0.43 21.53 15.94
CA VAL A 406 0.51 20.20 16.59
C VAL A 406 1.94 19.65 16.48
N SER A 407 2.39 18.85 17.46
CA SER A 407 3.70 18.17 17.40
C SER A 407 3.75 17.17 16.24
N GLY A 408 4.84 17.21 15.47
CA GLY A 408 5.09 16.27 14.38
C GLY A 408 5.23 14.82 14.83
N VAL A 409 5.71 14.58 16.07
CA VAL A 409 5.78 13.23 16.67
C VAL A 409 4.36 12.65 16.87
N LYS A 410 3.40 13.48 17.29
CA LYS A 410 2.00 13.04 17.42
C LYS A 410 1.32 12.81 16.07
N ALA A 411 1.65 13.61 15.07
CA ALA A 411 1.20 13.37 13.69
C ALA A 411 1.82 12.08 13.12
N PHE A 412 3.07 11.75 13.46
CA PHE A 412 3.73 10.51 13.09
C PHE A 412 3.10 9.29 13.79
N GLU A 413 2.69 9.38 15.04
CA GLU A 413 1.95 8.32 15.74
C GLU A 413 0.63 7.98 15.04
N LEU A 414 -0.09 8.98 14.52
CA LEU A 414 -1.30 8.77 13.68
C LEU A 414 -0.97 8.02 12.39
N TYR A 415 0.16 8.32 11.77
CA TYR A 415 0.63 7.64 10.56
C TYR A 415 1.03 6.19 10.83
N ASP A 416 1.89 5.96 11.81
CA ASP A 416 2.52 4.66 12.07
C ASP A 416 1.53 3.65 12.69
N THR A 417 0.68 4.09 13.63
CA THR A 417 -0.22 3.22 14.40
C THR A 417 -1.62 3.13 13.79
N PHE A 418 -2.18 4.23 13.32
CA PHE A 418 -3.56 4.29 12.85
C PHE A 418 -3.67 4.37 11.32
N GLY A 419 -2.55 4.44 10.63
CA GLY A 419 -2.50 4.48 9.16
C GLY A 419 -3.06 5.75 8.55
N PHE A 420 -3.02 6.89 9.26
CA PHE A 420 -3.37 8.19 8.70
C PHE A 420 -2.22 8.70 7.80
N PRO A 421 -2.43 8.88 6.50
CA PRO A 421 -1.43 9.53 5.68
C PRO A 421 -1.06 10.92 6.19
N LYS A 422 0.20 11.34 6.00
CA LYS A 422 0.71 12.66 6.44
C LYS A 422 -0.20 13.80 5.98
N ASP A 423 -0.57 13.78 4.71
CA ASP A 423 -1.42 14.77 4.06
C ASP A 423 -2.88 14.73 4.53
N LEU A 424 -3.42 13.56 4.88
CA LEU A 424 -4.76 13.47 5.48
C LEU A 424 -4.76 14.15 6.85
N THR A 425 -3.73 13.92 7.66
CA THR A 425 -3.55 14.61 8.95
C THR A 425 -3.41 16.13 8.73
N ALA A 426 -2.61 16.56 7.74
CA ALA A 426 -2.47 17.97 7.37
C ALA A 426 -3.81 18.61 6.96
N LEU A 427 -4.58 17.92 6.14
CA LEU A 427 -5.90 18.37 5.68
C LEU A 427 -6.88 18.56 6.84
N ILE A 428 -6.99 17.57 7.74
CA ILE A 428 -7.88 17.66 8.90
C ILE A 428 -7.47 18.81 9.82
N LEU A 429 -6.18 19.01 10.03
CA LEU A 429 -5.68 20.14 10.84
C LEU A 429 -5.95 21.48 10.16
N LYS A 430 -5.75 21.59 8.83
CA LYS A 430 -6.04 22.78 8.04
C LYS A 430 -7.53 23.18 8.13
N GLU A 431 -8.45 22.22 8.06
CA GLU A 431 -9.91 22.45 8.26
C GLU A 431 -10.23 23.03 9.65
N LYS A 432 -9.38 22.78 10.66
CA LYS A 432 -9.47 23.32 12.02
C LYS A 432 -8.64 24.61 12.23
N GLY A 433 -8.07 25.17 11.17
CA GLY A 433 -7.17 26.35 11.24
C GLY A 433 -5.81 26.05 11.88
N MET A 434 -5.37 24.80 11.88
CA MET A 434 -4.15 24.32 12.50
C MET A 434 -3.20 23.68 11.47
N ALA A 435 -1.94 23.49 11.89
CA ALA A 435 -0.92 22.72 11.16
C ALA A 435 -0.16 21.80 12.13
N PHE A 436 0.73 20.96 11.65
CA PHE A 436 1.68 20.22 12.49
C PHE A 436 3.13 20.54 12.12
N ASN A 437 4.07 20.13 12.98
CA ASN A 437 5.50 20.31 12.73
C ASN A 437 6.01 19.23 11.75
N GLU A 438 6.12 19.58 10.48
CA GLU A 438 6.56 18.66 9.42
C GLU A 438 7.99 18.18 9.63
N ALA A 439 8.89 19.04 10.10
CA ALA A 439 10.29 18.65 10.34
C ALA A 439 10.41 17.57 11.43
N GLU A 440 9.62 17.65 12.51
CA GLU A 440 9.56 16.59 13.55
C GLU A 440 8.95 15.30 12.99
N PHE A 441 7.95 15.38 12.13
CA PHE A 441 7.36 14.23 11.47
C PHE A 441 8.37 13.53 10.57
N ASP A 442 9.05 14.28 9.71
CA ASP A 442 10.03 13.77 8.76
C ASP A 442 11.26 13.19 9.48
N GLN A 443 11.66 13.78 10.62
CA GLN A 443 12.70 13.21 11.48
C GLN A 443 12.28 11.84 12.05
N SER A 444 11.06 11.72 12.57
CA SER A 444 10.53 10.45 13.08
C SER A 444 10.45 9.37 11.99
N MET A 445 10.06 9.79 10.76
CA MET A 445 10.03 8.95 9.58
C MET A 445 11.45 8.49 9.17
N LEU A 446 12.45 9.40 9.24
CA LEU A 446 13.84 9.08 8.94
C LEU A 446 14.42 8.09 9.95
N GLU A 447 14.12 8.27 11.23
CA GLU A 447 14.55 7.35 12.30
C GLU A 447 13.98 5.94 12.12
N GLN A 448 12.72 5.83 11.70
CA GLN A 448 12.12 4.54 11.37
C GLN A 448 12.81 3.89 10.15
N LYS A 449 13.07 4.68 9.08
CA LYS A 449 13.77 4.21 7.87
C LYS A 449 15.23 3.83 8.17
N THR A 450 15.91 4.59 9.02
CA THR A 450 17.33 4.36 9.36
C THR A 450 17.49 3.08 10.17
N ARG A 451 16.57 2.80 11.09
CA ARG A 451 16.52 1.50 11.80
C ARG A 451 16.38 0.31 10.84
N SER A 452 15.69 0.50 9.70
CA SER A 452 15.53 -0.52 8.66
C SER A 452 16.72 -0.61 7.70
N ARG A 453 17.54 0.45 7.52
CA ARG A 453 18.60 0.57 6.51
C ARG A 453 20.04 0.42 7.03
N ALA A 454 20.27 0.43 8.34
CA ALA A 454 21.62 0.50 8.93
C ALA A 454 22.54 -0.71 8.65
N ALA A 455 22.14 -1.67 7.82
CA ALA A 455 22.85 -2.92 7.57
C ALA A 455 23.56 -3.05 6.19
N SER A 456 23.55 -2.04 5.30
CA SER A 456 23.96 -2.26 3.90
C SER A 456 24.83 -1.17 3.24
N GLU A 457 25.88 -0.69 3.93
CA GLU A 457 26.92 0.10 3.24
C GLU A 457 28.02 -0.84 2.72
N VAL A 458 28.28 -0.81 1.41
CA VAL A 458 29.33 -1.53 0.71
C VAL A 458 30.21 -0.52 -0.03
N SER A 459 31.52 -0.57 0.19
CA SER A 459 32.53 0.20 -0.57
C SER A 459 33.16 -0.72 -1.63
N THR A 460 33.25 -0.25 -2.87
CA THR A 460 33.80 -1.01 -4.00
C THR A 460 35.02 -0.31 -4.59
N GLU A 461 36.08 -1.06 -4.91
CA GLU A 461 37.24 -0.59 -5.69
C GLU A 461 36.95 -0.65 -7.21
N ASP A 462 37.80 -0.03 -8.02
CA ASP A 462 37.72 -0.10 -9.47
C ASP A 462 38.09 -1.48 -10.03
N TRP A 463 37.60 -1.81 -11.24
CA TRP A 463 37.90 -3.05 -11.91
C TRP A 463 39.35 -3.15 -12.38
N THR A 464 40.06 -4.19 -11.99
CA THR A 464 41.26 -4.64 -12.65
C THR A 464 40.88 -5.56 -13.81
N VAL A 465 41.09 -5.10 -15.05
CA VAL A 465 40.78 -5.85 -16.28
C VAL A 465 41.98 -6.71 -16.66
N LEU A 466 41.80 -8.03 -16.70
CA LEU A 466 42.83 -9.01 -17.07
C LEU A 466 42.76 -9.36 -18.56
N ILE A 467 41.53 -9.48 -19.11
CA ILE A 467 41.28 -9.77 -20.52
C ILE A 467 40.32 -8.72 -21.05
N PRO A 468 40.77 -7.75 -21.85
CA PRO A 468 39.92 -6.70 -22.40
C PRO A 468 39.01 -7.21 -23.55
N GLY A 469 37.83 -6.59 -23.72
CA GLY A 469 36.93 -6.81 -24.84
C GLY A 469 36.15 -8.12 -24.85
N ASN A 470 36.18 -8.91 -23.73
CA ASN A 470 35.44 -10.15 -23.65
C ASN A 470 33.95 -9.93 -23.29
N VAL A 471 33.07 -10.67 -23.96
CA VAL A 471 31.64 -10.73 -23.68
C VAL A 471 31.38 -12.01 -22.91
N GLU A 472 30.86 -11.89 -21.68
CA GLU A 472 30.55 -13.02 -20.82
C GLU A 472 29.34 -13.81 -21.35
N THR A 473 29.45 -15.14 -21.36
CA THR A 473 28.38 -16.03 -21.80
C THR A 473 27.92 -16.94 -20.68
N PHE A 474 26.59 -16.96 -20.43
CA PHE A 474 25.98 -17.88 -19.49
C PHE A 474 25.66 -19.22 -20.16
N VAL A 475 26.25 -20.29 -19.64
CA VAL A 475 26.06 -21.67 -20.13
C VAL A 475 25.30 -22.58 -19.15
N GLY A 476 24.88 -22.05 -18.00
CA GLY A 476 24.36 -22.80 -16.85
C GLY A 476 22.94 -23.34 -17.02
N TYR A 477 22.26 -23.16 -18.15
CA TYR A 477 21.04 -23.90 -18.47
C TYR A 477 21.32 -25.34 -18.86
N ASP A 478 22.50 -25.59 -19.47
CA ASP A 478 22.84 -26.89 -20.09
C ASP A 478 24.01 -27.57 -19.35
N GLN A 479 24.85 -26.80 -18.66
CA GLN A 479 26.10 -27.28 -18.04
C GLN A 479 26.22 -26.83 -16.58
N LEU A 480 26.69 -27.73 -15.68
CA LEU A 480 27.00 -27.42 -14.29
C LEU A 480 28.50 -27.24 -14.04
N GLU A 481 29.33 -27.56 -15.04
CA GLU A 481 30.77 -27.48 -14.99
C GLU A 481 31.30 -27.02 -16.34
N ASN A 482 32.29 -26.10 -16.35
CA ASN A 482 32.93 -25.63 -17.58
C ASN A 482 34.32 -25.09 -17.32
N GLU A 483 35.23 -25.20 -18.32
CA GLU A 483 36.52 -24.52 -18.30
C GLU A 483 36.36 -23.03 -18.57
N VAL A 484 36.98 -22.18 -17.76
CA VAL A 484 36.80 -20.74 -17.74
C VAL A 484 38.12 -19.98 -17.49
N LYS A 485 38.15 -18.71 -17.87
CA LYS A 485 39.22 -17.74 -17.59
C LYS A 485 38.64 -16.55 -16.84
N ILE A 486 39.42 -16.01 -15.91
CA ILE A 486 39.08 -14.79 -15.21
C ILE A 486 39.39 -13.59 -16.13
N THR A 487 38.38 -12.74 -16.39
CA THR A 487 38.50 -11.56 -17.24
C THR A 487 38.67 -10.26 -16.46
N ARG A 488 38.07 -10.18 -15.26
CA ARG A 488 38.11 -9.00 -14.38
C ARG A 488 38.06 -9.40 -12.92
N ILE A 489 38.66 -8.59 -12.06
CA ILE A 489 38.62 -8.73 -10.61
C ILE A 489 38.47 -7.36 -9.94
N ARG A 490 37.77 -7.30 -8.81
CA ARG A 490 37.79 -6.14 -7.90
C ARG A 490 37.58 -6.58 -6.46
N LYS A 491 38.03 -5.72 -5.54
CA LYS A 491 37.80 -5.89 -4.10
C LYS A 491 36.62 -5.06 -3.65
N ILE A 492 35.86 -5.61 -2.71
CA ILE A 492 34.76 -4.92 -2.04
C ILE A 492 34.93 -5.05 -0.53
N ASP A 493 34.52 -4.02 0.21
CA ASP A 493 34.49 -4.02 1.66
C ASP A 493 33.03 -3.84 2.12
N SER A 494 32.49 -4.88 2.75
CA SER A 494 31.13 -4.93 3.26
C SER A 494 31.16 -4.87 4.79
N LYS A 495 30.39 -3.95 5.38
CA LYS A 495 30.25 -3.88 6.83
C LYS A 495 29.73 -5.17 7.47
N LYS A 496 28.97 -5.97 6.72
CA LYS A 496 28.38 -7.23 7.19
C LYS A 496 29.33 -8.42 7.03
N ASP A 497 29.94 -8.55 5.85
CA ASP A 497 30.66 -9.76 5.44
C ASP A 497 32.19 -9.57 5.39
N GLY A 498 32.67 -8.34 5.67
CA GLY A 498 34.09 -7.98 5.60
C GLY A 498 34.59 -7.85 4.16
N ILE A 499 35.89 -8.14 3.98
CA ILE A 499 36.50 -8.04 2.64
C ILE A 499 36.09 -9.24 1.80
N LEU A 500 35.50 -8.95 0.62
CA LEU A 500 35.19 -9.92 -0.42
C LEU A 500 35.81 -9.50 -1.76
N TYR A 501 35.86 -10.42 -2.69
CA TYR A 501 36.30 -10.17 -4.05
C TYR A 501 35.22 -10.54 -5.03
N GLN A 502 35.14 -9.82 -6.11
CA GLN A 502 34.29 -10.11 -7.26
C GLN A 502 35.13 -10.53 -8.45
N ILE A 503 34.76 -11.62 -9.06
CA ILE A 503 35.43 -12.19 -10.24
C ILE A 503 34.42 -12.23 -11.38
N VAL A 504 34.84 -11.82 -12.57
CA VAL A 504 34.09 -11.99 -13.84
C VAL A 504 34.83 -13.03 -14.70
N LEU A 505 34.07 -13.96 -15.24
CA LEU A 505 34.58 -15.06 -16.09
C LEU A 505 34.28 -14.78 -17.56
N ASP A 506 34.98 -15.44 -18.50
CA ASP A 506 34.73 -15.36 -19.94
C ASP A 506 33.41 -16.08 -20.32
N ASN A 507 33.13 -17.18 -19.66
CA ASN A 507 31.86 -17.90 -19.69
C ASN A 507 31.58 -18.50 -18.30
N THR A 508 30.32 -18.75 -17.95
CA THR A 508 29.99 -19.22 -16.61
C THR A 508 28.80 -20.17 -16.58
N PRO A 509 28.90 -21.30 -15.81
CA PRO A 509 27.77 -22.15 -15.49
C PRO A 509 26.95 -21.65 -14.29
N PHE A 510 27.44 -20.63 -13.54
CA PHE A 510 26.78 -20.10 -12.36
C PHE A 510 25.62 -19.18 -12.72
N TYR A 511 24.42 -19.49 -12.28
CA TYR A 511 23.24 -18.65 -12.43
C TYR A 511 23.38 -17.42 -11.53
N PRO A 512 23.29 -16.19 -12.08
CA PRO A 512 23.29 -14.99 -11.27
C PRO A 512 21.91 -14.75 -10.64
N GLU A 513 21.86 -14.19 -9.43
CA GLU A 513 20.62 -13.78 -8.79
C GLU A 513 19.75 -12.98 -9.77
N GLY A 514 18.52 -13.44 -9.99
CA GLY A 514 17.57 -12.80 -10.93
C GLY A 514 16.24 -13.54 -10.98
N GLY A 515 15.15 -12.83 -11.36
CA GLY A 515 13.81 -13.43 -11.42
C GLY A 515 13.33 -14.06 -10.11
N GLY A 516 13.80 -13.56 -8.96
CA GLY A 516 13.49 -14.11 -7.64
C GLY A 516 14.36 -15.31 -7.22
N GLN A 517 15.11 -15.94 -8.13
CA GLN A 517 16.02 -17.03 -7.81
C GLN A 517 17.36 -16.50 -7.29
N VAL A 518 17.85 -17.04 -6.19
CA VAL A 518 19.19 -16.71 -5.63
C VAL A 518 20.31 -17.17 -6.55
N GLY A 519 21.46 -16.50 -6.45
CA GLY A 519 22.67 -16.86 -7.20
C GLY A 519 23.24 -18.22 -6.78
N ASP A 520 23.87 -18.88 -7.74
CA ASP A 520 24.53 -20.16 -7.49
C ASP A 520 25.78 -20.01 -6.64
N LYS A 521 26.08 -21.09 -5.97
CA LYS A 521 27.34 -21.32 -5.23
C LYS A 521 28.08 -22.51 -5.80
N GLY A 522 29.40 -22.58 -5.51
CA GLY A 522 30.20 -23.70 -5.95
C GLY A 522 31.68 -23.45 -5.84
N LEU A 523 32.48 -24.02 -6.74
CA LEU A 523 33.91 -23.96 -6.72
C LEU A 523 34.49 -23.49 -8.05
N LEU A 524 35.59 -22.77 -7.97
CA LEU A 524 36.49 -22.44 -9.08
C LEU A 524 37.81 -23.12 -8.82
N THR A 525 38.14 -24.17 -9.58
CA THR A 525 39.30 -25.04 -9.31
C THR A 525 40.33 -24.96 -10.43
N SER A 526 41.59 -24.93 -10.08
CA SER A 526 42.73 -25.12 -10.98
C SER A 526 43.56 -26.32 -10.54
N ALA A 527 44.66 -26.58 -11.22
CA ALA A 527 45.54 -27.70 -10.87
C ALA A 527 46.08 -27.66 -9.43
N ASN A 528 46.24 -26.45 -8.86
CA ASN A 528 46.90 -26.21 -7.59
C ASN A 528 46.02 -25.60 -6.50
N GLU A 529 44.83 -25.08 -6.84
CA GLU A 529 44.01 -24.34 -5.88
C GLU A 529 42.52 -24.51 -6.15
N SER A 530 41.73 -24.29 -5.09
CA SER A 530 40.26 -24.33 -5.13
C SER A 530 39.70 -23.11 -4.40
N ILE A 531 38.89 -22.33 -5.07
CA ILE A 531 38.28 -21.09 -4.59
C ILE A 531 36.77 -21.31 -4.47
N GLU A 532 36.20 -21.00 -3.32
CA GLU A 532 34.76 -21.07 -3.09
C GLU A 532 34.08 -19.85 -3.68
N ILE A 533 33.07 -20.07 -4.53
CA ILE A 533 32.09 -19.06 -4.96
C ILE A 533 30.92 -19.12 -3.99
N ILE A 534 30.79 -18.07 -3.19
CA ILE A 534 29.79 -17.97 -2.11
C ILE A 534 28.45 -17.36 -2.55
N ASP A 535 28.45 -16.62 -3.67
CA ASP A 535 27.25 -15.99 -4.25
C ASP A 535 27.54 -15.60 -5.71
N THR A 536 26.49 -15.46 -6.53
CA THR A 536 26.59 -15.00 -7.92
C THR A 536 25.51 -13.98 -8.21
N LYS A 537 25.88 -12.77 -8.68
CA LYS A 537 24.95 -11.66 -8.95
C LYS A 537 25.16 -11.07 -10.32
N LYS A 538 24.21 -10.26 -10.78
CA LYS A 538 24.30 -9.52 -12.04
C LYS A 538 24.40 -8.03 -11.77
N GLU A 539 25.35 -7.34 -12.42
CA GLU A 539 25.52 -5.90 -12.36
C GLU A 539 25.95 -5.38 -13.75
N ASN A 540 25.22 -4.41 -14.33
CA ASN A 540 25.53 -3.81 -15.63
C ASN A 540 25.85 -4.85 -16.74
N ASN A 541 25.05 -5.91 -16.84
CA ASN A 541 25.22 -7.06 -17.74
C ASN A 541 26.43 -7.97 -17.48
N LEU A 542 27.19 -7.75 -16.40
CA LEU A 542 28.24 -8.65 -15.96
C LEU A 542 27.69 -9.64 -14.91
N ILE A 543 28.14 -10.89 -14.96
CA ILE A 543 27.89 -11.90 -13.93
C ILE A 543 29.06 -11.90 -12.94
N LEU A 544 28.77 -11.55 -11.70
CA LEU A 544 29.76 -11.34 -10.66
C LEU A 544 29.78 -12.54 -9.70
N HIS A 545 30.94 -13.21 -9.61
CA HIS A 545 31.14 -14.32 -8.70
C HIS A 545 31.85 -13.80 -7.44
N PHE A 546 31.22 -13.98 -6.28
CA PHE A 546 31.72 -13.49 -5.00
C PHE A 546 32.56 -14.57 -4.31
N THR A 547 33.72 -14.16 -3.82
CA THR A 547 34.63 -15.05 -3.11
C THR A 547 35.35 -14.32 -1.96
N LYS A 548 35.81 -15.07 -0.96
CA LYS A 548 36.60 -14.55 0.18
C LYS A 548 38.07 -14.33 -0.14
N GLN A 549 38.59 -14.98 -1.19
CA GLN A 549 40.00 -14.90 -1.57
C GLN A 549 40.14 -14.92 -3.10
N LEU A 550 41.17 -14.26 -3.61
CA LEU A 550 41.53 -14.34 -5.03
C LEU A 550 42.44 -15.55 -5.26
N PRO A 551 42.44 -16.12 -6.49
CA PRO A 551 43.45 -17.11 -6.87
C PRO A 551 44.88 -16.52 -6.83
N GLU A 552 45.86 -17.32 -6.50
CA GLU A 552 47.28 -16.92 -6.58
C GLU A 552 47.71 -16.63 -8.03
N ASN A 553 47.20 -17.41 -9.00
CA ASN A 553 47.42 -17.20 -10.42
C ASN A 553 46.10 -16.90 -11.16
N THR A 554 45.74 -15.63 -11.25
CA THR A 554 44.53 -15.16 -11.93
C THR A 554 44.54 -15.41 -13.45
N SER A 555 45.67 -15.74 -14.06
CA SER A 555 45.80 -16.05 -15.50
C SER A 555 45.65 -17.54 -15.82
N ALA A 556 45.45 -18.38 -14.82
CA ALA A 556 45.25 -19.84 -15.01
C ALA A 556 43.91 -20.13 -15.68
N VAL A 557 43.78 -21.31 -16.27
CA VAL A 557 42.50 -21.88 -16.66
C VAL A 557 41.91 -22.56 -15.46
N PHE A 558 40.63 -22.26 -15.17
CA PHE A 558 39.90 -22.83 -14.05
C PHE A 558 38.77 -23.71 -14.56
N VAL A 559 38.37 -24.67 -13.76
CA VAL A 559 37.10 -25.37 -13.89
C VAL A 559 36.13 -24.75 -12.92
N ALA A 560 35.08 -24.09 -13.46
CA ALA A 560 33.95 -23.54 -12.71
C ALA A 560 32.91 -24.64 -12.51
N LYS A 561 32.61 -25.00 -11.27
CA LYS A 561 31.72 -26.11 -10.90
C LYS A 561 30.64 -25.64 -9.94
N VAL A 562 29.37 -25.65 -10.41
CA VAL A 562 28.21 -25.32 -9.59
C VAL A 562 27.95 -26.42 -8.57
N ASN A 563 27.49 -26.05 -7.37
CA ASN A 563 26.99 -27.02 -6.40
C ASN A 563 25.68 -27.62 -6.93
N ALA A 564 25.77 -28.88 -7.38
CA ALA A 564 24.69 -29.57 -8.06
C ALA A 564 23.47 -29.82 -7.16
N GLU A 565 23.66 -30.07 -5.87
CA GLU A 565 22.57 -30.29 -4.91
C GLU A 565 21.78 -29.00 -4.68
N LEU A 566 22.43 -27.89 -4.35
CA LEU A 566 21.78 -26.59 -4.16
C LEU A 566 21.07 -26.10 -5.42
N ARG A 567 21.68 -26.35 -6.60
CA ARG A 567 21.05 -26.02 -7.89
C ARG A 567 19.78 -26.86 -8.12
N ALA A 568 19.81 -28.17 -7.86
CA ALA A 568 18.65 -29.04 -8.02
C ALA A 568 17.49 -28.64 -7.11
N ASP A 569 17.79 -28.31 -5.85
CA ASP A 569 16.77 -27.82 -4.91
C ASP A 569 16.21 -26.46 -5.35
N SER A 570 17.05 -25.54 -5.83
CA SER A 570 16.58 -24.26 -6.41
C SER A 570 15.72 -24.46 -7.65
N GLN A 571 16.06 -25.40 -8.54
CA GLN A 571 15.26 -25.75 -9.72
C GLN A 571 13.90 -26.32 -9.33
N SER A 572 13.85 -27.18 -8.32
CA SER A 572 12.62 -27.77 -7.78
C SER A 572 11.71 -26.71 -7.20
N ASN A 573 12.26 -25.81 -6.36
CA ASN A 573 11.52 -24.69 -5.78
C ASN A 573 11.07 -23.69 -6.84
N HIS A 574 11.87 -23.42 -7.89
CA HIS A 574 11.48 -22.50 -8.96
C HIS A 574 10.36 -23.06 -9.81
N THR A 575 10.44 -24.31 -10.18
CA THR A 575 9.37 -24.98 -10.94
C THR A 575 8.09 -25.06 -10.11
N ALA A 576 8.19 -25.40 -8.82
CA ALA A 576 7.06 -25.38 -7.89
C ALA A 576 6.42 -23.99 -7.77
N THR A 577 7.21 -22.89 -7.89
CA THR A 577 6.69 -21.52 -7.91
C THR A 577 5.75 -21.28 -9.11
N HIS A 578 6.11 -21.75 -10.31
CA HIS A 578 5.23 -21.67 -11.49
C HIS A 578 3.94 -22.49 -11.32
N LEU A 579 4.05 -23.69 -10.78
CA LEU A 579 2.88 -24.54 -10.51
C LEU A 579 1.98 -23.92 -9.43
N LEU A 580 2.57 -23.32 -8.38
CA LEU A 580 1.86 -22.57 -7.34
C LEU A 580 1.12 -21.36 -7.92
N HIS A 581 1.75 -20.59 -8.80
CA HIS A 581 1.12 -19.45 -9.47
C HIS A 581 -0.09 -19.91 -10.30
N GLN A 582 0.05 -21.00 -11.07
CA GLN A 582 -1.07 -21.60 -11.78
C GLN A 582 -2.19 -22.06 -10.85
N ALA A 583 -1.88 -22.76 -9.75
CA ALA A 583 -2.84 -23.21 -8.76
C ALA A 583 -3.63 -22.06 -8.14
N LEU A 584 -2.93 -21.02 -7.68
CA LEU A 584 -3.54 -19.83 -7.08
C LEU A 584 -4.49 -19.11 -8.07
N ARG A 585 -4.09 -18.96 -9.32
CA ARG A 585 -4.96 -18.37 -10.35
C ARG A 585 -6.18 -19.23 -10.66
N SER A 586 -6.03 -20.52 -10.65
CA SER A 586 -7.14 -21.46 -10.92
C SER A 586 -8.16 -21.52 -9.76
N ILE A 587 -7.71 -21.41 -8.52
CA ILE A 587 -8.52 -21.58 -7.31
C ILE A 587 -9.06 -20.24 -6.81
N LEU A 588 -8.20 -19.21 -6.70
CA LEU A 588 -8.56 -17.91 -6.17
C LEU A 588 -9.05 -16.93 -7.25
N GLY A 589 -8.69 -17.15 -8.52
CA GLY A 589 -9.09 -16.33 -9.65
C GLY A 589 -7.95 -15.67 -10.40
N THR A 590 -8.24 -15.19 -11.62
CA THR A 590 -7.25 -14.61 -12.55
C THR A 590 -6.63 -13.29 -12.12
N HIS A 591 -7.17 -12.63 -11.07
CA HIS A 591 -6.62 -11.44 -10.44
C HIS A 591 -5.32 -11.70 -9.67
N VAL A 592 -5.00 -12.97 -9.40
CA VAL A 592 -3.74 -13.34 -8.75
C VAL A 592 -2.59 -13.05 -9.72
N GLU A 593 -1.71 -12.15 -9.31
CA GLU A 593 -0.47 -11.78 -10.01
C GLU A 593 0.70 -11.83 -9.04
N GLN A 594 1.85 -12.24 -9.51
CA GLN A 594 3.08 -12.16 -8.72
C GLN A 594 3.46 -10.71 -8.42
N LYS A 595 3.68 -10.40 -7.14
CA LYS A 595 4.17 -9.11 -6.65
C LYS A 595 5.59 -9.19 -6.12
N GLY A 596 6.07 -10.39 -5.86
CA GLY A 596 7.43 -10.70 -5.46
C GLY A 596 7.66 -12.20 -5.42
N SER A 597 8.91 -12.61 -5.54
CA SER A 597 9.31 -14.01 -5.43
C SER A 597 10.68 -14.11 -4.79
N LEU A 598 10.91 -15.17 -4.04
CA LEU A 598 12.23 -15.63 -3.62
C LEU A 598 12.28 -17.14 -3.79
N VAL A 599 13.26 -17.60 -4.54
CA VAL A 599 13.50 -19.03 -4.78
C VAL A 599 14.92 -19.33 -4.29
N SER A 600 15.02 -20.14 -3.27
CA SER A 600 16.29 -20.61 -2.68
C SER A 600 16.33 -22.14 -2.63
N PRO A 601 17.48 -22.76 -2.35
CA PRO A 601 17.52 -24.20 -2.13
C PRO A 601 16.62 -24.68 -0.99
N ASN A 602 16.46 -23.85 0.05
CA ASN A 602 15.76 -24.24 1.28
C ASN A 602 14.24 -24.10 1.20
N TYR A 603 13.74 -23.08 0.48
CA TYR A 603 12.32 -22.78 0.38
C TYR A 603 12.03 -21.82 -0.78
N LEU A 604 10.80 -21.76 -1.17
CA LEU A 604 10.26 -20.71 -2.05
C LEU A 604 9.34 -19.78 -1.27
N ARG A 605 9.29 -18.51 -1.69
CA ARG A 605 8.36 -17.50 -1.21
C ARG A 605 7.68 -16.84 -2.38
N PHE A 606 6.37 -16.74 -2.33
CA PHE A 606 5.55 -16.17 -3.38
C PHE A 606 4.64 -15.10 -2.82
N ASP A 607 4.86 -13.85 -3.19
CA ASP A 607 4.04 -12.71 -2.84
C ASP A 607 3.09 -12.43 -4.00
N PHE A 608 1.78 -12.39 -3.74
CA PHE A 608 0.77 -12.27 -4.78
C PHE A 608 -0.37 -11.34 -4.40
N SER A 609 -1.03 -10.77 -5.42
CA SER A 609 -2.21 -9.94 -5.22
C SER A 609 -3.41 -10.80 -4.84
N HIS A 610 -3.95 -10.56 -3.63
CA HIS A 610 -5.22 -11.14 -3.19
C HIS A 610 -5.78 -10.30 -2.04
N PHE A 611 -7.09 -10.07 -2.07
CA PHE A 611 -7.77 -9.10 -1.21
C PHE A 611 -8.23 -9.67 0.15
N ALA A 612 -8.33 -10.99 0.30
CA ALA A 612 -8.78 -11.67 1.51
C ALA A 612 -7.73 -12.63 2.08
N LYS A 613 -7.93 -13.10 3.31
CA LYS A 613 -7.16 -14.22 3.85
C LYS A 613 -7.51 -15.49 3.06
N VAL A 614 -6.49 -16.22 2.62
CA VAL A 614 -6.69 -17.55 2.02
C VAL A 614 -7.10 -18.52 3.12
N THR A 615 -8.18 -19.24 2.90
CA THR A 615 -8.71 -20.20 3.88
C THR A 615 -7.89 -21.48 3.91
N GLU A 616 -7.94 -22.22 5.02
CA GLU A 616 -7.28 -23.54 5.13
C GLU A 616 -7.72 -24.52 4.01
N ALA A 617 -9.03 -24.46 3.64
CA ALA A 617 -9.56 -25.29 2.55
C ALA A 617 -8.99 -24.90 1.19
N GLU A 618 -8.85 -23.61 0.90
CA GLU A 618 -8.23 -23.11 -0.33
C GLU A 618 -6.72 -23.44 -0.37
N LEU A 619 -6.01 -23.29 0.77
CA LEU A 619 -4.60 -23.69 0.86
C LEU A 619 -4.42 -25.18 0.59
N GLN A 620 -5.29 -26.02 1.13
CA GLN A 620 -5.26 -27.46 0.85
C GLN A 620 -5.52 -27.75 -0.63
N GLN A 621 -6.49 -27.09 -1.25
CA GLN A 621 -6.76 -27.24 -2.70
C GLN A 621 -5.55 -26.81 -3.55
N VAL A 622 -4.88 -25.73 -3.19
CA VAL A 622 -3.64 -25.25 -3.86
C VAL A 622 -2.54 -26.30 -3.73
N GLU A 623 -2.31 -26.82 -2.54
CA GLU A 623 -1.30 -27.85 -2.28
C GLU A 623 -1.61 -29.14 -3.07
N ASP A 624 -2.86 -29.59 -3.06
CA ASP A 624 -3.32 -30.77 -3.80
C ASP A 624 -3.15 -30.57 -5.32
N PHE A 625 -3.48 -29.39 -5.84
CA PHE A 625 -3.30 -29.06 -7.25
C PHE A 625 -1.84 -29.14 -7.68
N VAL A 626 -0.92 -28.51 -6.91
CA VAL A 626 0.51 -28.55 -7.23
C VAL A 626 1.06 -29.98 -7.18
N ASN A 627 0.68 -30.75 -6.15
CA ASN A 627 1.11 -32.13 -6.02
C ASN A 627 0.54 -33.02 -7.13
N ALA A 628 -0.68 -32.78 -7.62
CA ALA A 628 -1.22 -33.47 -8.79
C ALA A 628 -0.39 -33.19 -10.06
N ARG A 629 0.01 -31.90 -10.30
CA ARG A 629 0.90 -31.55 -11.43
C ARG A 629 2.29 -32.24 -11.32
N ILE A 630 2.81 -32.41 -10.10
CA ILE A 630 4.05 -33.16 -9.85
C ILE A 630 3.87 -34.62 -10.24
N GLN A 631 2.76 -35.25 -9.85
CA GLN A 631 2.45 -36.66 -10.16
C GLN A 631 2.19 -36.94 -11.64
N GLU A 632 1.82 -35.90 -12.41
CA GLU A 632 1.64 -36.04 -13.88
C GLU A 632 2.97 -36.20 -14.63
N HIS A 633 4.11 -36.00 -13.97
CA HIS A 633 5.46 -36.11 -14.56
C HIS A 633 5.61 -35.24 -15.81
N LEU A 634 5.19 -33.99 -15.73
CA LEU A 634 5.20 -33.07 -16.86
C LEU A 634 6.64 -32.73 -17.29
N PRO A 635 6.99 -32.90 -18.58
CA PRO A 635 8.31 -32.53 -19.08
C PRO A 635 8.45 -31.03 -19.22
N LEU A 636 9.67 -30.52 -19.05
CA LEU A 636 10.03 -29.14 -19.39
C LEU A 636 9.95 -28.95 -20.92
N ILE A 637 9.14 -27.99 -21.34
CA ILE A 637 9.17 -27.45 -22.69
C ILE A 637 9.76 -26.04 -22.62
N GLU A 638 10.99 -25.92 -23.12
CA GLU A 638 11.75 -24.67 -23.10
C GLU A 638 11.88 -24.10 -24.52
N ARG A 639 11.56 -22.80 -24.65
CA ARG A 639 11.77 -22.07 -25.93
C ARG A 639 12.61 -20.84 -25.65
N ARG A 640 13.81 -20.83 -26.22
CA ARG A 640 14.80 -19.76 -26.09
C ARG A 640 14.74 -18.84 -27.31
N ASN A 641 14.97 -17.54 -27.09
CA ASN A 641 15.12 -16.54 -28.15
C ASN A 641 13.87 -16.41 -29.07
N ILE A 642 12.66 -16.48 -28.51
CA ILE A 642 11.43 -16.24 -29.26
C ILE A 642 11.03 -14.76 -29.17
N PRO A 643 10.41 -14.17 -30.23
CA PRO A 643 9.91 -12.81 -30.16
C PRO A 643 8.89 -12.65 -29.03
N PHE A 644 8.98 -11.57 -28.26
CA PHE A 644 8.10 -11.32 -27.09
C PHE A 644 6.61 -11.39 -27.46
N GLN A 645 6.21 -10.75 -28.57
CA GLN A 645 4.83 -10.76 -29.04
C GLN A 645 4.33 -12.18 -29.40
N GLN A 646 5.21 -13.00 -29.98
CA GLN A 646 4.87 -14.39 -30.30
C GLN A 646 4.64 -15.21 -29.02
N ALA A 647 5.48 -15.03 -28.00
CA ALA A 647 5.31 -15.72 -26.74
C ALA A 647 3.94 -15.40 -26.06
N LEU A 648 3.53 -14.12 -26.09
CA LEU A 648 2.24 -13.69 -25.58
C LEU A 648 1.07 -14.30 -26.37
N GLN A 649 1.16 -14.34 -27.71
CA GLN A 649 0.14 -14.96 -28.55
C GLN A 649 -0.02 -16.47 -28.31
N GLU A 650 1.06 -17.15 -27.92
CA GLU A 650 1.07 -18.56 -27.54
C GLU A 650 0.59 -18.79 -26.10
N GLY A 651 0.22 -17.74 -25.39
CA GLY A 651 -0.35 -17.81 -24.03
C GLY A 651 0.69 -17.73 -22.90
N ALA A 652 1.93 -17.33 -23.20
CA ALA A 652 2.93 -17.13 -22.15
C ALA A 652 2.54 -15.97 -21.24
N MET A 653 2.60 -16.19 -19.94
CA MET A 653 2.36 -15.16 -18.94
C MET A 653 3.64 -14.33 -18.76
N ALA A 654 3.53 -13.03 -19.00
CA ALA A 654 4.56 -12.06 -18.66
C ALA A 654 4.30 -11.51 -17.26
N LEU A 655 5.33 -11.43 -16.43
CA LEU A 655 5.22 -10.81 -15.11
C LEU A 655 5.04 -9.30 -15.27
N PHE A 656 4.08 -8.78 -14.54
CA PHE A 656 3.70 -7.39 -14.62
C PHE A 656 4.80 -6.48 -14.02
N GLY A 657 5.31 -5.53 -14.82
CA GLY A 657 6.34 -4.56 -14.39
C GLY A 657 7.78 -4.96 -14.70
N GLU A 658 8.03 -6.11 -15.34
CA GLU A 658 9.36 -6.44 -15.85
C GLU A 658 9.57 -5.91 -17.27
N LYS A 659 10.80 -5.41 -17.56
CA LYS A 659 11.19 -4.99 -18.90
C LYS A 659 11.73 -6.21 -19.66
N TYR A 660 10.96 -6.68 -20.62
CA TYR A 660 11.38 -7.73 -21.51
C TYR A 660 12.02 -7.12 -22.76
N GLY A 661 13.11 -7.74 -23.22
CA GLY A 661 13.70 -7.41 -24.54
C GLY A 661 12.81 -7.91 -25.68
N ASP A 662 13.24 -7.62 -26.92
CA ASP A 662 12.55 -8.08 -28.13
C ASP A 662 12.48 -9.61 -28.25
N SER A 663 13.41 -10.30 -27.57
CA SER A 663 13.55 -11.75 -27.53
C SER A 663 13.52 -12.25 -26.09
N VAL A 664 12.73 -13.30 -25.84
CA VAL A 664 12.47 -13.83 -24.50
C VAL A 664 12.65 -15.35 -24.44
N ARG A 665 12.75 -15.88 -23.21
CA ARG A 665 12.74 -17.31 -22.89
C ARG A 665 11.40 -17.67 -22.26
N ALA A 666 10.69 -18.66 -22.83
CA ALA A 666 9.44 -19.19 -22.29
C ALA A 666 9.64 -20.61 -21.72
N ILE A 667 9.08 -20.83 -20.53
CA ILE A 667 9.09 -22.09 -19.80
C ILE A 667 7.67 -22.62 -19.68
N LYS A 668 7.47 -23.89 -20.06
CA LYS A 668 6.15 -24.50 -20.01
C LYS A 668 6.20 -25.89 -19.35
N PHE A 669 5.26 -26.09 -18.40
CA PHE A 669 4.93 -27.38 -17.80
C PHE A 669 3.41 -27.62 -17.91
N GLY A 670 3.01 -28.53 -18.77
CA GLY A 670 1.59 -28.76 -19.06
C GLY A 670 0.92 -27.49 -19.59
N GLU A 671 -0.02 -26.93 -18.86
CA GLU A 671 -0.72 -25.67 -19.19
C GLU A 671 -0.07 -24.41 -18.63
N SER A 672 0.84 -24.56 -17.64
CA SER A 672 1.58 -23.43 -17.10
C SER A 672 2.65 -22.99 -18.08
N MET A 673 2.57 -21.76 -18.60
CA MET A 673 3.56 -21.17 -19.52
C MET A 673 3.89 -19.76 -19.06
N GLU A 674 5.16 -19.51 -18.74
CA GLU A 674 5.63 -18.23 -18.22
C GLU A 674 6.93 -17.76 -18.89
N LEU A 675 7.12 -16.45 -18.99
CA LEU A 675 8.41 -15.87 -19.38
C LEU A 675 9.35 -15.89 -18.19
N CYS A 676 10.42 -16.67 -18.26
CA CYS A 676 11.30 -16.90 -17.12
C CYS A 676 12.76 -17.12 -17.54
N GLY A 677 13.67 -16.37 -16.87
CA GLY A 677 15.11 -16.51 -17.01
C GLY A 677 15.74 -17.53 -16.04
N GLY A 678 14.97 -18.08 -15.08
CA GLY A 678 15.50 -18.96 -14.04
C GLY A 678 15.81 -20.39 -14.49
N THR A 679 16.36 -21.18 -13.58
CA THR A 679 16.66 -22.60 -13.84
C THR A 679 15.53 -23.49 -13.34
N HIS A 680 15.20 -24.55 -14.08
CA HIS A 680 14.07 -25.42 -13.83
C HIS A 680 14.46 -26.89 -13.88
N VAL A 681 13.66 -27.76 -13.23
CA VAL A 681 13.75 -29.21 -13.37
C VAL A 681 13.41 -29.64 -14.79
N LYS A 682 13.93 -30.78 -15.24
CA LYS A 682 13.59 -31.30 -16.56
C LYS A 682 12.23 -32.01 -16.59
N ASN A 683 11.77 -32.48 -15.44
CA ASN A 683 10.47 -33.12 -15.26
C ASN A 683 9.92 -32.78 -13.87
N THR A 684 8.60 -32.51 -13.75
CA THR A 684 8.00 -32.17 -12.45
C THR A 684 8.14 -33.28 -11.40
N ALA A 685 8.33 -34.55 -11.80
CA ALA A 685 8.62 -35.67 -10.90
C ALA A 685 9.88 -35.43 -10.01
N GLU A 686 10.84 -34.62 -10.50
CA GLU A 686 12.06 -34.31 -9.74
C GLU A 686 11.78 -33.44 -8.49
N ILE A 687 10.60 -32.81 -8.41
CA ILE A 687 10.15 -32.01 -7.25
C ILE A 687 9.73 -32.95 -6.09
N TRP A 688 9.40 -34.20 -6.36
CA TRP A 688 8.89 -35.21 -5.44
C TRP A 688 7.61 -34.82 -4.71
N HIS A 689 7.60 -33.75 -3.88
CA HIS A 689 6.45 -33.26 -3.12
C HIS A 689 6.56 -31.77 -2.82
N PHE A 690 5.42 -31.09 -2.73
CA PHE A 690 5.28 -29.68 -2.39
C PHE A 690 4.45 -29.53 -1.11
N LYS A 691 4.94 -28.68 -0.18
CA LYS A 691 4.24 -28.39 1.09
C LYS A 691 4.22 -26.91 1.37
N ILE A 692 3.05 -26.33 1.61
CA ILE A 692 2.88 -24.96 2.11
C ILE A 692 3.20 -24.97 3.61
N VAL A 693 4.11 -24.09 4.05
CA VAL A 693 4.51 -23.95 5.46
C VAL A 693 3.94 -22.73 6.14
N SER A 694 3.69 -21.65 5.39
CA SER A 694 3.06 -20.44 5.94
C SER A 694 2.23 -19.70 4.89
N GLU A 695 1.21 -18.99 5.36
CA GLU A 695 0.42 -18.03 4.59
C GLU A 695 0.14 -16.79 5.46
N GLY A 696 0.32 -15.58 4.90
CA GLY A 696 0.07 -14.35 5.65
C GLY A 696 -0.03 -13.10 4.79
N ALA A 697 -0.50 -12.01 5.39
CA ALA A 697 -0.53 -10.70 4.75
C ALA A 697 0.84 -10.03 4.85
N VAL A 698 1.32 -9.44 3.75
CA VAL A 698 2.55 -8.62 3.71
C VAL A 698 2.20 -7.14 3.65
N ALA A 699 1.21 -6.81 2.86
CA ALA A 699 0.65 -5.47 2.72
C ALA A 699 -0.83 -5.58 2.38
N ALA A 700 -1.57 -4.50 2.40
CA ALA A 700 -2.96 -4.52 1.96
C ALA A 700 -3.05 -5.00 0.51
N GLY A 701 -3.88 -5.98 0.26
CA GLY A 701 -4.04 -6.61 -1.05
C GLY A 701 -2.87 -7.48 -1.51
N ILE A 702 -1.86 -7.73 -0.67
CA ILE A 702 -0.73 -8.61 -0.98
C ILE A 702 -0.61 -9.69 0.08
N ARG A 703 -0.69 -10.93 -0.35
CA ARG A 703 -0.51 -12.14 0.48
C ARG A 703 0.82 -12.81 0.16
N ARG A 704 1.34 -13.54 1.09
CA ARG A 704 2.58 -14.32 0.97
C ARG A 704 2.32 -15.78 1.28
N ILE A 705 2.79 -16.65 0.44
CA ILE A 705 2.93 -18.07 0.71
C ILE A 705 4.41 -18.41 0.77
N GLU A 706 4.82 -19.17 1.79
CA GLU A 706 6.10 -19.85 1.84
C GLU A 706 5.87 -21.36 1.75
N ALA A 707 6.67 -22.01 0.92
CA ALA A 707 6.55 -23.44 0.68
C ALA A 707 7.91 -24.10 0.47
N ILE A 708 7.95 -25.40 0.60
CA ILE A 708 9.13 -26.24 0.50
C ILE A 708 8.89 -27.41 -0.45
N THR A 709 9.97 -27.92 -1.02
CA THR A 709 9.96 -29.10 -1.88
C THR A 709 11.05 -30.08 -1.47
N ASN A 710 11.09 -31.25 -2.07
CA ASN A 710 12.20 -32.20 -1.99
C ASN A 710 12.67 -32.51 -0.56
N GLN A 711 13.95 -32.27 -0.27
CA GLN A 711 14.56 -32.52 1.04
C GLN A 711 13.89 -31.71 2.15
N GLY A 712 13.50 -30.47 1.87
CA GLY A 712 12.77 -29.63 2.83
C GLY A 712 11.47 -30.26 3.34
N VAL A 713 10.73 -30.96 2.47
CA VAL A 713 9.50 -31.69 2.87
C VAL A 713 9.82 -32.92 3.70
N ARG A 714 10.87 -33.66 3.35
CA ARG A 714 11.32 -34.82 4.14
C ARG A 714 11.71 -34.42 5.54
N ASP A 715 12.50 -33.36 5.66
CA ASP A 715 12.95 -32.82 6.94
C ASP A 715 11.77 -32.31 7.78
N PHE A 716 10.79 -31.64 7.13
CA PHE A 716 9.56 -31.19 7.78
C PHE A 716 8.78 -32.36 8.38
N PHE A 717 8.54 -33.42 7.61
CA PHE A 717 7.82 -34.59 8.12
C PHE A 717 8.60 -35.34 9.19
N ALA A 718 9.92 -35.49 9.04
CA ALA A 718 10.77 -36.10 10.06
C ALA A 718 10.74 -35.34 11.39
N GLN A 719 10.74 -33.99 11.36
CA GLN A 719 10.57 -33.15 12.56
C GLN A 719 9.21 -33.34 13.21
N GLN A 720 8.12 -33.39 12.41
CA GLN A 720 6.77 -33.62 12.95
C GLN A 720 6.63 -35.01 13.57
N GLU A 721 7.17 -36.05 12.92
CA GLU A 721 7.19 -37.43 13.42
C GLU A 721 7.96 -37.51 14.75
N LYS A 722 9.15 -36.88 14.79
CA LYS A 722 9.97 -36.85 16.01
C LYS A 722 9.23 -36.13 17.14
N ALA A 723 8.65 -34.96 16.90
CA ALA A 723 7.91 -34.22 17.91
C ALA A 723 6.73 -35.05 18.48
N LEU A 724 6.01 -35.78 17.60
CA LEU A 724 4.95 -36.67 18.02
C LEU A 724 5.51 -37.85 18.86
N GLN A 725 6.65 -38.39 18.49
CA GLN A 725 7.34 -39.45 19.23
C GLN A 725 7.77 -38.99 20.62
N ASP A 726 8.41 -37.82 20.69
CA ASP A 726 8.82 -37.19 21.95
C ASP A 726 7.62 -36.99 22.90
N ILE A 727 6.49 -36.49 22.39
CA ILE A 727 5.21 -36.35 23.13
C ILE A 727 4.73 -37.73 23.64
N LYS A 728 4.76 -38.77 22.79
CA LYS A 728 4.37 -40.12 23.17
C LYS A 728 5.27 -40.67 24.30
N GLU A 729 6.59 -40.43 24.23
CA GLU A 729 7.54 -40.86 25.28
C GLU A 729 7.26 -40.16 26.62
N VAL A 730 7.03 -38.84 26.61
CA VAL A 730 6.63 -38.09 27.83
C VAL A 730 5.34 -38.64 28.43
N LEU A 731 4.40 -39.06 27.61
CA LEU A 731 3.13 -39.66 28.01
C LEU A 731 3.23 -41.17 28.32
N LYS A 732 4.46 -41.75 28.34
CA LYS A 732 4.71 -43.19 28.57
C LYS A 732 4.13 -44.10 27.51
N ASN A 733 4.24 -43.67 26.23
CA ASN A 733 3.86 -44.43 25.04
C ASN A 733 2.41 -44.98 25.06
N PRO A 734 1.39 -44.13 25.24
CA PRO A 734 0.00 -44.59 25.19
C PRO A 734 -0.40 -45.05 23.77
N GLN A 735 -1.32 -45.99 23.65
CA GLN A 735 -1.86 -46.42 22.36
C GLN A 735 -2.60 -45.28 21.64
N ASP A 736 -3.26 -44.39 22.40
CA ASP A 736 -3.98 -43.21 21.89
C ASP A 736 -3.45 -41.96 22.62
N THR A 737 -2.62 -41.21 21.93
CA THR A 737 -1.95 -40.04 22.43
C THR A 737 -2.96 -38.93 22.78
N ILE A 738 -4.01 -38.76 21.96
CA ILE A 738 -5.03 -37.71 22.17
C ILE A 738 -5.81 -38.01 23.46
N LYS A 739 -6.26 -39.26 23.64
CA LYS A 739 -6.97 -39.66 24.89
C LYS A 739 -6.09 -39.50 26.12
N ALA A 740 -4.78 -39.76 26.02
CA ALA A 740 -3.87 -39.57 27.14
C ALA A 740 -3.72 -38.08 27.51
N VAL A 741 -3.61 -37.17 26.55
CA VAL A 741 -3.58 -35.73 26.79
C VAL A 741 -4.90 -35.24 27.40
N VAL A 742 -6.06 -35.65 26.88
CA VAL A 742 -7.37 -35.32 27.43
C VAL A 742 -7.49 -35.83 28.90
N ALA A 743 -7.09 -37.08 29.17
CA ALA A 743 -7.10 -37.63 30.50
C ALA A 743 -6.22 -36.83 31.49
N LEU A 744 -5.05 -36.38 31.05
CA LEU A 744 -4.15 -35.54 31.84
C LEU A 744 -4.78 -34.17 32.14
N GLN A 745 -5.47 -33.56 31.15
CA GLN A 745 -6.20 -32.31 31.36
C GLN A 745 -7.36 -32.49 32.36
N ASP A 746 -8.11 -33.58 32.27
CA ASP A 746 -9.20 -33.90 33.17
C ASP A 746 -8.70 -34.17 34.61
N GLU A 747 -7.57 -34.87 34.74
CA GLU A 747 -6.92 -35.12 36.01
C GLU A 747 -6.46 -33.81 36.68
N ASN A 748 -5.80 -32.94 35.90
CA ASN A 748 -5.38 -31.62 36.37
C ASN A 748 -6.57 -30.79 36.86
N ALA A 749 -7.68 -30.77 36.10
CA ALA A 749 -8.89 -30.08 36.49
C ALA A 749 -9.49 -30.64 37.79
N LYS A 750 -9.48 -31.98 37.97
CA LYS A 750 -9.93 -32.64 39.22
C LYS A 750 -9.03 -32.29 40.39
N LEU A 751 -7.72 -32.34 40.22
CA LEU A 751 -6.74 -31.98 41.25
C LEU A 751 -6.90 -30.52 41.68
N ASN A 752 -7.03 -29.61 40.75
CA ASN A 752 -7.28 -28.19 41.07
C ASN A 752 -8.58 -27.99 41.89
N LYS A 753 -9.65 -28.70 41.54
CA LYS A 753 -10.91 -28.67 42.28
C LYS A 753 -10.74 -29.27 43.69
N GLN A 754 -9.96 -30.34 43.84
CA GLN A 754 -9.66 -30.93 45.14
C GLN A 754 -8.86 -29.98 46.04
N ILE A 755 -7.84 -29.33 45.46
CA ILE A 755 -7.04 -28.32 46.17
C ILE A 755 -7.94 -27.18 46.62
N GLU A 756 -8.84 -26.68 45.77
CA GLU A 756 -9.81 -25.63 46.15
C GLU A 756 -10.71 -26.04 47.34
N LEU A 757 -11.21 -27.29 47.32
CA LEU A 757 -12.03 -27.82 48.43
C LEU A 757 -11.22 -27.93 49.72
N LEU A 758 -10.00 -28.48 49.64
CA LEU A 758 -9.12 -28.59 50.80
C LEU A 758 -8.72 -27.24 51.37
N MET A 759 -8.51 -26.24 50.54
CA MET A 759 -8.24 -24.86 50.98
C MET A 759 -9.44 -24.24 51.67
N LYS A 760 -10.69 -24.46 51.17
CA LYS A 760 -11.92 -24.03 51.85
C LYS A 760 -12.10 -24.70 53.23
N ASP A 761 -11.84 -25.99 53.32
CA ASP A 761 -11.89 -26.70 54.61
C ASP A 761 -10.80 -26.19 55.58
N LYS A 762 -9.58 -25.92 55.07
CA LYS A 762 -8.49 -25.31 55.87
C LYS A 762 -8.88 -23.93 56.40
N VAL A 763 -9.46 -23.07 55.54
CA VAL A 763 -9.97 -21.75 55.96
C VAL A 763 -11.05 -21.89 57.04
N LYS A 764 -12.02 -22.82 56.90
CA LYS A 764 -13.07 -23.05 57.87
C LYS A 764 -12.53 -23.53 59.23
N ASN A 765 -11.55 -24.44 59.19
CA ASN A 765 -10.88 -24.92 60.39
C ASN A 765 -10.08 -23.80 61.08
N LEU A 766 -9.36 -22.99 60.36
CA LEU A 766 -8.64 -21.83 60.88
C LEU A 766 -9.60 -20.78 61.43
N THR A 767 -10.74 -20.56 60.80
CA THR A 767 -11.78 -19.67 61.36
C THR A 767 -12.24 -20.15 62.74
N ALA A 768 -12.55 -21.45 62.88
CA ALA A 768 -12.97 -22.03 64.13
C ALA A 768 -11.89 -21.95 65.26
N GLU A 769 -10.62 -22.04 64.86
CA GLU A 769 -9.46 -21.92 65.77
C GLU A 769 -9.19 -20.46 66.19
N LEU A 770 -9.28 -19.49 65.19
CA LEU A 770 -8.84 -18.10 65.39
C LEU A 770 -9.94 -17.22 66.01
N VAL A 771 -11.21 -17.50 65.79
CA VAL A 771 -12.32 -16.72 66.38
C VAL A 771 -12.27 -16.69 67.93
N PRO A 772 -11.98 -17.78 68.66
CA PRO A 772 -11.81 -17.73 70.13
C PRO A 772 -10.57 -16.96 70.61
N GLN A 773 -9.64 -16.65 69.70
CA GLN A 773 -8.41 -15.90 69.98
C GLN A 773 -8.59 -14.37 69.78
N LEU A 774 -9.78 -13.91 69.38
CA LEU A 774 -10.08 -12.49 69.25
C LEU A 774 -9.99 -11.82 70.64
N GLU A 775 -9.19 -10.79 70.76
CA GLU A 775 -9.01 -9.99 71.94
C GLU A 775 -9.87 -8.73 71.89
N THR A 776 -10.45 -8.31 73.01
CA THR A 776 -11.23 -7.05 73.04
C THR A 776 -10.32 -5.92 73.51
N ILE A 777 -9.93 -5.01 72.65
CA ILE A 777 -9.11 -3.83 72.94
C ILE A 777 -9.93 -2.58 72.61
N ASN A 778 -10.19 -1.71 73.61
CA ASN A 778 -10.96 -0.47 73.38
C ASN A 778 -12.36 -0.67 72.76
N GLY A 779 -12.99 -1.86 72.98
CA GLY A 779 -14.28 -2.21 72.39
C GLY A 779 -14.20 -2.78 70.96
N ILE A 780 -12.97 -3.02 70.45
CA ILE A 780 -12.67 -3.57 69.11
C ILE A 780 -12.23 -5.03 69.29
N GLN A 781 -12.78 -5.94 68.47
CA GLN A 781 -12.35 -7.33 68.39
C GLN A 781 -11.10 -7.39 67.49
N PHE A 782 -9.94 -7.64 68.06
CA PHE A 782 -8.64 -7.56 67.42
C PHE A 782 -8.03 -8.95 67.28
N LEU A 783 -7.44 -9.22 66.11
CA LEU A 783 -6.50 -10.33 65.89
C LEU A 783 -5.41 -9.96 64.92
N SER A 784 -4.18 -10.30 65.30
CA SER A 784 -3.02 -10.14 64.40
C SER A 784 -2.23 -11.46 64.41
N LYS A 785 -2.20 -12.20 63.27
CA LYS A 785 -1.64 -13.55 63.25
C LYS A 785 -0.96 -13.92 61.93
N LEU A 786 0.12 -14.70 62.00
CA LEU A 786 0.69 -15.41 60.84
C LEU A 786 -0.14 -16.69 60.63
N VAL A 787 -0.58 -16.93 59.38
CA VAL A 787 -1.39 -18.08 58.97
C VAL A 787 -0.72 -18.83 57.84
N ASP A 788 -0.82 -20.16 57.86
CA ASP A 788 -0.24 -21.04 56.85
C ASP A 788 -1.27 -21.36 55.76
N ILE A 789 -1.61 -20.35 54.93
CA ILE A 789 -2.47 -20.45 53.75
C ILE A 789 -1.97 -19.50 52.67
N ASP A 790 -2.45 -19.68 51.45
CA ASP A 790 -2.14 -18.77 50.34
C ASP A 790 -2.86 -17.40 50.50
N ALA A 791 -2.52 -16.49 49.62
CA ALA A 791 -3.11 -15.14 49.67
C ALA A 791 -4.64 -15.12 49.48
N ASN A 792 -5.18 -16.01 48.65
CA ASN A 792 -6.63 -16.13 48.45
C ASN A 792 -7.32 -16.72 49.70
N GLY A 793 -6.73 -17.75 50.26
CA GLY A 793 -7.20 -18.32 51.52
C GLY A 793 -7.17 -17.30 52.66
N ALA A 794 -6.11 -16.45 52.76
CA ALA A 794 -6.05 -15.36 53.76
C ALA A 794 -7.17 -14.30 53.56
N LYS A 795 -7.52 -14.00 52.33
CA LYS A 795 -8.66 -13.14 52.01
C LYS A 795 -9.98 -13.77 52.45
N ASP A 796 -10.22 -15.04 52.10
CA ASP A 796 -11.44 -15.75 52.47
C ASP A 796 -11.55 -15.90 54.00
N LEU A 797 -10.46 -16.24 54.68
CA LEU A 797 -10.35 -16.30 56.11
C LEU A 797 -10.67 -14.96 56.78
N ALA A 798 -10.13 -13.86 56.22
CA ALA A 798 -10.41 -12.52 56.72
C ALA A 798 -11.90 -12.14 56.65
N TYR A 799 -12.57 -12.51 55.55
CA TYR A 799 -14.03 -12.31 55.40
C TYR A 799 -14.86 -13.25 56.29
N GLU A 800 -14.47 -14.52 56.40
CA GLU A 800 -15.18 -15.46 57.29
C GLU A 800 -15.10 -15.02 58.75
N ILE A 801 -13.91 -14.70 59.28
CA ILE A 801 -13.75 -14.14 60.63
C ILE A 801 -14.51 -12.82 60.76
N GLY A 802 -14.42 -11.94 59.76
CA GLY A 802 -15.10 -10.64 59.72
C GLY A 802 -16.61 -10.72 59.84
N ASN A 803 -17.22 -11.86 59.44
CA ASN A 803 -18.65 -12.10 59.52
C ASN A 803 -19.10 -12.69 60.89
N THR A 804 -18.16 -13.06 61.75
CA THR A 804 -18.49 -13.73 63.02
C THR A 804 -18.86 -12.76 64.18
N ALA A 805 -18.38 -11.51 64.12
CA ALA A 805 -18.62 -10.51 65.13
C ALA A 805 -18.70 -9.08 64.56
N LYS A 806 -19.25 -8.16 65.35
CA LYS A 806 -19.20 -6.72 65.05
C LYS A 806 -17.88 -6.11 65.54
N ASN A 807 -17.50 -5.01 64.99
CA ASN A 807 -16.29 -4.23 65.39
C ASN A 807 -14.98 -5.02 65.31
N ILE A 808 -14.77 -5.76 64.25
CA ILE A 808 -13.51 -6.51 63.95
C ILE A 808 -12.46 -5.68 63.31
N PHE A 809 -11.21 -5.77 63.80
CA PHE A 809 -9.99 -5.32 63.19
C PHE A 809 -9.01 -6.50 63.11
N LEU A 810 -8.74 -6.96 61.90
CA LEU A 810 -7.98 -8.17 61.65
C LEU A 810 -6.75 -7.86 60.77
N VAL A 811 -5.57 -8.37 61.16
CA VAL A 811 -4.37 -8.38 60.32
C VAL A 811 -3.85 -9.81 60.24
N LEU A 812 -3.91 -10.41 59.04
CA LEU A 812 -3.35 -11.72 58.75
C LEU A 812 -2.08 -11.56 57.94
N ALA A 813 -1.07 -12.34 58.24
CA ALA A 813 0.13 -12.46 57.46
C ALA A 813 0.23 -13.87 56.86
N THR A 814 0.74 -13.98 55.66
CA THR A 814 1.11 -15.22 54.98
C THR A 814 2.55 -15.12 54.43
N ALA A 815 3.21 -16.27 54.24
CA ALA A 815 4.58 -16.34 53.69
C ALA A 815 4.70 -17.52 52.76
N GLU A 816 4.14 -17.37 51.55
CA GLU A 816 4.20 -18.39 50.48
C GLU A 816 5.47 -18.22 49.63
N GLU A 817 6.23 -19.29 49.39
CA GLU A 817 7.46 -19.28 48.65
C GLU A 817 8.45 -18.15 49.01
N GLY A 818 8.49 -17.78 50.29
CA GLY A 818 9.37 -16.72 50.77
C GLY A 818 8.90 -15.29 50.45
N LYS A 819 7.66 -15.13 49.98
CA LYS A 819 7.00 -13.83 49.74
C LYS A 819 6.00 -13.53 50.82
N PRO A 820 6.30 -12.53 51.71
CA PRO A 820 5.35 -12.14 52.72
C PRO A 820 4.18 -11.34 52.16
N MET A 821 2.98 -11.63 52.64
CA MET A 821 1.81 -10.83 52.33
C MET A 821 1.05 -10.51 53.63
N LEU A 822 0.58 -9.27 53.75
CA LEU A 822 -0.31 -8.81 54.84
C LEU A 822 -1.70 -8.57 54.26
N THR A 823 -2.74 -9.06 55.00
CA THR A 823 -4.15 -8.86 54.69
C THR A 823 -4.81 -8.19 55.88
N CYS A 824 -5.36 -7.00 55.67
CA CYS A 824 -6.11 -6.28 56.73
C CYS A 824 -7.58 -6.22 56.37
N TYR A 825 -8.42 -6.62 57.31
CA TYR A 825 -9.88 -6.46 57.25
C TYR A 825 -10.36 -5.64 58.45
N ILE A 826 -11.23 -4.67 58.20
CA ILE A 826 -11.86 -3.80 59.19
C ILE A 826 -13.37 -3.81 58.95
N SER A 827 -14.19 -4.10 59.98
CA SER A 827 -15.63 -4.05 59.80
C SER A 827 -16.09 -2.66 59.33
N LYS A 828 -17.15 -2.62 58.54
CA LYS A 828 -17.65 -1.35 57.95
C LYS A 828 -18.10 -0.35 59.01
N GLU A 829 -18.59 -0.84 60.13
CA GLU A 829 -18.97 -0.03 61.26
C GLU A 829 -17.76 0.70 61.86
N LEU A 830 -16.64 0.00 62.07
CA LEU A 830 -15.40 0.61 62.60
C LEU A 830 -14.77 1.61 61.58
N VAL A 831 -14.87 1.34 60.31
CA VAL A 831 -14.44 2.30 59.27
C VAL A 831 -15.22 3.60 59.42
N ALA A 832 -16.55 3.53 59.60
CA ALA A 832 -17.42 4.70 59.72
C ALA A 832 -17.28 5.44 61.08
N GLU A 833 -17.21 4.69 62.19
CA GLU A 833 -17.21 5.26 63.53
C GLU A 833 -15.84 5.77 64.03
N LYS A 834 -14.77 5.06 63.65
CA LYS A 834 -13.41 5.35 64.12
C LYS A 834 -12.50 5.91 63.02
N ASN A 835 -13.03 6.14 61.81
CA ASN A 835 -12.26 6.62 60.64
C ASN A 835 -11.02 5.76 60.31
N LEU A 836 -11.13 4.45 60.61
CA LEU A 836 -10.06 3.49 60.29
C LEU A 836 -10.06 3.13 58.78
N ASN A 837 -8.88 2.89 58.24
CA ASN A 837 -8.71 2.59 56.81
C ASN A 837 -7.68 1.48 56.63
N ALA A 838 -8.11 0.30 56.17
CA ALA A 838 -7.27 -0.86 55.96
C ALA A 838 -6.11 -0.57 54.94
N GLY A 839 -6.38 0.26 53.95
CA GLY A 839 -5.35 0.68 52.95
C GLY A 839 -4.20 1.44 53.60
N ASN A 840 -4.51 2.29 54.63
CA ASN A 840 -3.47 3.00 55.36
C ASN A 840 -2.72 2.06 56.30
N VAL A 841 -3.45 1.13 56.99
CA VAL A 841 -2.85 0.11 57.84
C VAL A 841 -1.83 -0.74 57.07
N VAL A 842 -2.25 -1.35 55.94
CA VAL A 842 -1.33 -2.22 55.19
C VAL A 842 -0.15 -1.45 54.53
N ARG A 843 -0.32 -0.15 54.24
CA ARG A 843 0.76 0.69 53.72
C ARG A 843 1.83 0.95 54.78
N GLU A 844 1.45 1.18 56.03
CA GLU A 844 2.40 1.35 57.12
C GLU A 844 3.04 0.02 57.55
N LEU A 845 2.24 -1.04 57.72
CA LEU A 845 2.73 -2.37 58.05
C LEU A 845 3.57 -3.00 56.95
N GLY A 846 3.28 -2.67 55.69
CA GLY A 846 4.02 -3.11 54.52
C GLY A 846 5.49 -2.68 54.51
N LYS A 847 5.83 -1.59 55.19
CA LYS A 847 7.22 -1.13 55.34
C LYS A 847 8.11 -2.16 56.04
N PHE A 848 7.59 -2.86 57.04
CA PHE A 848 8.34 -3.91 57.78
C PHE A 848 8.67 -5.11 56.91
N ILE A 849 7.82 -5.45 55.95
CA ILE A 849 8.06 -6.54 55.02
C ILE A 849 8.76 -6.05 53.71
N GLN A 850 9.27 -4.83 53.70
CA GLN A 850 9.89 -4.18 52.51
C GLN A 850 8.99 -4.25 51.29
N GLY A 851 7.72 -3.89 51.49
CA GLY A 851 6.70 -3.99 50.52
C GLY A 851 5.79 -2.77 50.46
N GLY A 852 4.73 -2.89 49.68
CA GLY A 852 3.71 -1.86 49.53
C GLY A 852 2.36 -2.51 49.23
N GLY A 853 1.30 -1.75 49.49
CA GLY A 853 -0.04 -2.25 49.28
C GLY A 853 -1.07 -1.15 49.29
N GLY A 854 -2.35 -1.56 49.19
CA GLY A 854 -3.50 -0.71 49.24
C GLY A 854 -4.77 -1.51 49.08
N GLY A 855 -5.88 -0.82 49.07
CA GLY A 855 -7.22 -1.43 48.94
C GLY A 855 -8.32 -0.49 49.35
N GLN A 856 -9.46 -1.06 49.67
CA GLN A 856 -10.65 -0.35 50.18
C GLN A 856 -10.48 -0.04 51.65
N PRO A 857 -11.21 0.94 52.24
CA PRO A 857 -11.16 1.24 53.66
C PRO A 857 -11.45 0.04 54.58
N PHE A 858 -12.23 -0.93 54.15
CA PHE A 858 -12.61 -2.11 54.94
C PHE A 858 -11.75 -3.36 54.61
N PHE A 859 -11.00 -3.38 53.50
CA PHE A 859 -10.15 -4.51 53.09
C PHE A 859 -8.99 -4.06 52.23
N ALA A 860 -7.79 -4.43 52.63
CA ALA A 860 -6.58 -4.11 51.88
C ALA A 860 -5.48 -5.18 52.04
N THR A 861 -4.56 -5.26 51.11
CA THR A 861 -3.43 -6.17 51.13
C THR A 861 -2.13 -5.45 50.84
N ALA A 862 -1.00 -5.95 51.38
CA ALA A 862 0.34 -5.51 51.03
C ALA A 862 1.26 -6.71 50.82
N GLY A 863 1.99 -6.74 49.65
CA GLY A 863 3.01 -7.73 49.37
C GLY A 863 4.43 -7.16 49.63
N GLY A 864 5.36 -8.02 50.07
CA GLY A 864 6.72 -7.62 50.38
C GLY A 864 7.77 -8.64 49.94
N LYS A 865 9.03 -8.37 50.35
CA LYS A 865 10.21 -9.21 50.02
C LYS A 865 10.93 -9.70 51.30
N HIS A 866 10.56 -9.23 52.45
CA HIS A 866 11.27 -9.46 53.71
C HIS A 866 10.40 -10.24 54.72
N VAL A 867 10.52 -11.59 54.71
CA VAL A 867 9.71 -12.48 55.55
C VAL A 867 9.96 -12.25 57.06
N ALA A 868 11.22 -11.97 57.47
CA ALA A 868 11.55 -11.74 58.87
C ALA A 868 10.83 -10.51 59.47
N GLY A 869 10.39 -9.55 58.68
CA GLY A 869 9.64 -8.38 59.10
C GLY A 869 8.14 -8.65 59.42
N ILE A 870 7.63 -9.86 59.13
CA ILE A 870 6.24 -10.22 59.44
C ILE A 870 5.92 -10.07 60.91
N THR A 871 6.79 -10.55 61.80
CA THR A 871 6.56 -10.48 63.27
C THR A 871 6.45 -9.04 63.76
N ASP A 872 7.31 -8.14 63.25
CA ASP A 872 7.30 -6.73 63.61
C ASP A 872 6.04 -6.03 63.11
N ALA A 873 5.63 -6.37 61.85
CA ALA A 873 4.38 -5.87 61.26
C ALA A 873 3.15 -6.28 62.08
N LEU A 874 3.06 -7.57 62.46
CA LEU A 874 1.95 -8.09 63.26
C LEU A 874 1.89 -7.47 64.65
N ASN A 875 3.03 -7.30 65.34
CA ASN A 875 3.14 -6.66 66.63
C ASN A 875 2.72 -5.17 66.60
N LYS A 876 3.07 -4.50 65.48
CA LYS A 876 2.72 -3.08 65.30
C LYS A 876 1.24 -2.85 64.96
N ALA A 877 0.53 -3.90 64.55
CA ALA A 877 -0.88 -3.79 64.08
C ALA A 877 -1.83 -3.28 65.22
N VAL A 878 -1.52 -3.56 66.50
CA VAL A 878 -2.33 -3.10 67.63
C VAL A 878 -2.33 -1.58 67.86
N ASP A 879 -1.27 -0.90 67.41
CA ASP A 879 -1.13 0.56 67.57
C ASP A 879 -2.18 1.36 66.79
N PHE A 880 -2.82 0.76 65.81
CA PHE A 880 -3.90 1.40 65.04
C PHE A 880 -5.25 1.47 65.75
N ILE A 881 -5.39 0.74 66.88
CA ILE A 881 -6.61 0.67 67.63
C ILE A 881 -6.47 1.14 69.10
N ASN A 882 -5.22 1.46 69.51
CA ASN A 882 -4.93 2.04 70.85
C ASN A 882 -5.20 3.60 70.90
#